data_37607d5011864cc734e50e7edce3cb5c
#
_entry.id   37607d5011864cc734e50e7edce3cb5c
#
_cell.length_a   1.000
_cell.length_b   1.000
_cell.length_c   1.000
_cell.angle_alpha   90.00
_cell.angle_beta   90.00
_cell.angle_gamma   90.00
#
_symmetry.space_group_name_H-M   'P 1'
#
loop_
_entity.id
_entity.type
_entity.pdbx_description
1 polymer ?
#
loop_
_entity_poly.entity_id
_entity_poly.type
_entity_poly.pdbx_seq_one_letter_code
_entity_poly.pdbx_strand_id
1 'polypeptide(L)'
;MQISQILDKVDAGDIALPEFQRGYVWTRDQVRGFFQSLYRGYPIGGFLTWSTKAETADTRGGTTGKDGTIQLLLDGQQRVTTLYGVTRGRPPRFFEGNSSTLTGLHFNLQTESFEFYAPGKMKGNPVWVDVSALFQGGLGSQLLAVTQLADQDAALQGTFIERLNRITQIKDRTVHVDEVTGADKSIDVVVDIFNRVNSGGTKLSKGDLALAAICATWPAARPTMNEALDNWSDAGFDFKLDWLLRNVNAVLTGEAQFSKLADVDVALFRTGLKETVDSVSYLLNALGGRLGLDHGRVLNGRAAFPVMSRLLHHHGGRFPDAMTRDRLFHWYVHSFLWGRHTGATETALNQDLQALDDGGVDRLIDVLRRSRGGLLTVRPDDFVGSSMGSRFYPLLYLLTRVYGAQDFVSGVPLRDGMLGRLSSLQVHHIFPKARLYEHGYSRAEVNAVANFCFLTQDTNLRIGAKNPAEYLEEIETRMPGALATQWIPTDRALWQIENYPDFQAARRALLADAANDFLQALHDGPSPVELQVPTALATTRTPVSVAGSDDDEDIPGLAALLSELAEADLAAPELDSEVSDPRTGAAITVAAAYWPQGLHGEVGVPVVLAPDTTPQEQAALEAGDYRVFHSTDALRRFIDNARAEQAAV
;
A
#
# COMPACT_ATOMS: atom_id res chain seq x y z
N MET A 1 14.75 32.81 13.04
CA MET A 1 13.65 33.44 12.27
C MET A 1 12.34 33.14 13.01
N GLN A 2 11.37 34.08 13.01
CA GLN A 2 10.05 33.78 13.59
C GLN A 2 9.22 32.88 12.64
N ILE A 3 8.34 32.05 13.21
CA ILE A 3 7.46 31.17 12.43
C ILE A 3 6.63 32.01 11.44
N SER A 4 6.04 33.14 11.88
CA SER A 4 5.30 34.05 10.98
C SER A 4 6.10 34.46 9.75
N GLN A 5 7.37 34.83 9.94
CA GLN A 5 8.24 35.22 8.84
C GLN A 5 8.52 34.09 7.85
N ILE A 6 8.62 32.84 8.33
CA ILE A 6 8.78 31.67 7.44
C ILE A 6 7.51 31.48 6.60
N LEU A 7 6.33 31.57 7.25
CA LEU A 7 5.05 31.41 6.54
C LEU A 7 4.81 32.53 5.53
N ASP A 8 5.17 33.77 5.86
CA ASP A 8 5.07 34.90 4.94
C ASP A 8 6.01 34.75 3.72
N LYS A 9 7.22 34.19 3.93
CA LYS A 9 8.12 33.82 2.83
C LYS A 9 7.57 32.68 1.96
N VAL A 10 6.86 31.72 2.54
CA VAL A 10 6.14 30.68 1.76
C VAL A 10 5.01 31.31 0.95
N ASP A 11 4.22 32.22 1.53
CA ASP A 11 3.17 32.96 0.81
C ASP A 11 3.74 33.79 -0.35
N ALA A 12 4.89 34.42 -0.12
CA ALA A 12 5.59 35.23 -1.12
C ALA A 12 6.26 34.38 -2.23
N GLY A 13 6.45 33.10 -2.01
CA GLY A 13 7.19 32.19 -2.88
C GLY A 13 8.71 32.31 -2.75
N ASP A 14 9.21 32.97 -1.69
CA ASP A 14 10.65 33.10 -1.40
C ASP A 14 11.19 31.83 -0.74
N ILE A 15 10.32 31.03 -0.08
CA ILE A 15 10.59 29.66 0.37
C ILE A 15 9.72 28.70 -0.45
N ALA A 16 10.36 27.70 -1.06
CA ALA A 16 9.71 26.63 -1.82
C ALA A 16 10.29 25.27 -1.45
N LEU A 17 9.65 24.21 -1.91
CA LEU A 17 10.20 22.86 -1.82
C LEU A 17 10.95 22.50 -3.09
N PRO A 18 12.13 21.90 -2.99
CA PRO A 18 12.76 21.26 -4.14
C PRO A 18 11.90 20.11 -4.66
N GLU A 19 11.92 19.90 -5.97
CA GLU A 19 11.12 18.85 -6.62
C GLU A 19 11.43 17.42 -6.10
N PHE A 20 12.65 17.19 -5.63
CA PHE A 20 13.08 15.91 -5.12
C PHE A 20 12.55 15.55 -3.72
N GLN A 21 11.96 16.48 -2.99
CA GLN A 21 11.38 16.19 -1.68
C GLN A 21 10.13 15.32 -1.83
N ARG A 22 9.91 14.40 -0.89
CA ARG A 22 8.69 13.57 -0.86
C ARG A 22 7.45 14.42 -0.59
N GLY A 23 6.26 13.89 -0.87
CA GLY A 23 5.00 14.52 -0.52
C GLY A 23 4.80 14.67 0.99
N TYR A 24 3.69 15.29 1.37
CA TYR A 24 3.30 15.41 2.77
C TYR A 24 2.78 14.07 3.29
N VAL A 25 3.33 13.59 4.40
CA VAL A 25 3.08 12.25 4.93
C VAL A 25 2.68 12.25 6.41
N TRP A 26 2.68 13.40 7.09
CA TRP A 26 2.27 13.47 8.48
C TRP A 26 0.78 13.14 8.65
N THR A 27 0.51 12.32 9.66
CA THR A 27 -0.84 11.96 10.10
C THR A 27 -1.44 13.06 10.98
N ARG A 28 -2.74 13.01 11.22
CA ARG A 28 -3.42 13.91 12.16
C ARG A 28 -2.83 13.85 13.56
N ASP A 29 -2.37 12.68 14.01
CA ASP A 29 -1.72 12.54 15.31
C ASP A 29 -0.39 13.26 15.41
N GLN A 30 0.40 13.21 14.33
CA GLN A 30 1.66 13.96 14.26
C GLN A 30 1.41 15.48 14.22
N VAL A 31 0.41 15.94 13.48
CA VAL A 31 -0.03 17.34 13.46
C VAL A 31 -0.47 17.79 14.86
N ARG A 32 -1.32 16.99 15.52
CA ARG A 32 -1.80 17.24 16.88
C ARG A 32 -0.65 17.32 17.89
N GLY A 33 0.23 16.31 17.90
CA GLY A 33 1.40 16.25 18.79
C GLY A 33 2.37 17.41 18.57
N PHE A 34 2.55 17.82 17.33
CA PHE A 34 3.37 18.97 16.96
C PHE A 34 2.80 20.29 17.51
N PHE A 35 1.50 20.54 17.34
CA PHE A 35 0.85 21.72 17.92
C PHE A 35 0.81 21.70 19.44
N GLN A 36 0.67 20.52 20.04
CA GLN A 36 0.78 20.35 21.50
C GLN A 36 2.18 20.71 22.00
N SER A 37 3.24 20.29 21.28
CA SER A 37 4.63 20.64 21.59
C SER A 37 4.89 22.14 21.46
N LEU A 38 4.35 22.75 20.41
CA LEU A 38 4.41 24.21 20.23
C LEU A 38 3.71 24.96 21.34
N TYR A 39 2.51 24.53 21.73
CA TYR A 39 1.74 25.13 22.82
C TYR A 39 2.46 25.03 24.16
N ARG A 40 3.07 23.89 24.46
CA ARG A 40 3.85 23.65 25.70
C ARG A 40 5.24 24.30 25.68
N GLY A 41 5.66 24.87 24.57
CA GLY A 41 6.96 25.53 24.48
C GLY A 41 8.14 24.58 24.22
N TYR A 42 7.89 23.34 23.86
CA TYR A 42 8.93 22.34 23.62
C TYR A 42 9.73 22.64 22.34
N PRO A 43 11.00 22.19 22.27
CA PRO A 43 11.81 22.31 21.06
C PRO A 43 11.18 21.53 19.89
N ILE A 44 11.15 22.13 18.70
CA ILE A 44 10.62 21.51 17.50
C ILE A 44 11.70 21.18 16.44
N GLY A 45 12.97 21.36 16.79
CA GLY A 45 14.10 21.24 15.88
C GLY A 45 14.29 22.48 14.99
N GLY A 46 15.39 22.52 14.25
CA GLY A 46 15.69 23.57 13.27
C GLY A 46 15.12 23.28 11.89
N PHE A 47 15.29 24.23 10.98
CA PHE A 47 15.04 24.09 9.55
C PHE A 47 16.34 24.19 8.78
N LEU A 48 16.46 23.47 7.66
CA LEU A 48 17.58 23.59 6.75
C LEU A 48 17.08 24.10 5.40
N THR A 49 17.69 25.18 4.92
CA THR A 49 17.35 25.79 3.63
C THR A 49 18.60 25.88 2.73
N TRP A 50 18.37 25.90 1.43
CA TRP A 50 19.39 26.13 0.43
C TRP A 50 19.02 27.36 -0.41
N SER A 51 19.88 28.38 -0.39
CA SER A 51 19.72 29.56 -1.21
C SER A 51 20.36 29.37 -2.60
N THR A 52 19.52 29.41 -3.62
CA THR A 52 19.93 29.27 -5.02
C THR A 52 19.23 30.30 -5.91
N LYS A 53 19.65 30.42 -7.18
CA LYS A 53 18.97 31.31 -8.12
C LYS A 53 17.62 30.73 -8.52
N ALA A 54 16.60 31.60 -8.57
CA ALA A 54 15.24 31.17 -8.93
C ALA A 54 15.16 30.56 -10.34
N GLU A 55 15.98 31.06 -11.28
CA GLU A 55 16.07 30.56 -12.66
C GLU A 55 16.59 29.10 -12.76
N THR A 56 17.36 28.66 -11.75
CA THR A 56 17.96 27.32 -11.70
C THR A 56 17.30 26.42 -10.65
N ALA A 57 16.28 26.93 -9.96
CA ALA A 57 15.59 26.22 -8.89
C ALA A 57 14.38 25.47 -9.42
N ASP A 58 14.46 24.15 -9.42
CA ASP A 58 13.31 23.30 -9.69
C ASP A 58 12.47 23.16 -8.43
N THR A 59 11.29 23.78 -8.46
CA THR A 59 10.41 23.87 -7.30
C THR A 59 9.08 23.21 -7.55
N ARG A 60 8.61 22.46 -6.55
CA ARG A 60 7.29 21.87 -6.55
C ARG A 60 6.21 22.96 -6.54
N GLY A 61 5.22 22.84 -7.43
CA GLY A 61 4.16 23.84 -7.60
C GLY A 61 4.49 24.96 -8.59
N GLY A 62 5.60 24.83 -9.32
CA GLY A 62 6.03 25.75 -10.37
C GLY A 62 6.85 26.93 -9.86
N THR A 63 7.63 27.55 -10.76
CA THR A 63 8.42 28.76 -10.46
C THR A 63 7.51 29.94 -10.22
N THR A 64 7.84 30.77 -9.24
CA THR A 64 7.07 31.96 -8.87
C THR A 64 7.26 33.13 -9.82
N GLY A 65 7.99 32.96 -10.95
CA GLY A 65 8.21 34.01 -11.95
C GLY A 65 9.02 35.21 -11.46
N LYS A 66 9.71 35.08 -10.32
CA LYS A 66 10.56 36.12 -9.75
C LYS A 66 12.01 35.93 -10.19
N ASP A 67 12.62 37.00 -10.71
CA ASP A 67 14.07 37.08 -10.84
C ASP A 67 14.67 37.23 -9.44
N GLY A 68 15.69 36.42 -9.10
CA GLY A 68 16.39 36.58 -7.83
C GLY A 68 16.77 35.26 -7.15
N THR A 69 16.97 35.33 -5.84
CA THR A 69 17.34 34.16 -5.01
C THR A 69 16.10 33.58 -4.33
N ILE A 70 15.97 32.26 -4.38
CA ILE A 70 14.95 31.50 -3.69
C ILE A 70 15.59 30.60 -2.62
N GLN A 71 14.89 30.37 -1.52
CA GLN A 71 15.29 29.43 -0.47
C GLN A 71 14.53 28.12 -0.63
N LEU A 72 15.23 27.05 -0.95
CA LEU A 72 14.67 25.70 -1.02
C LEU A 72 14.72 25.05 0.36
N LEU A 73 13.58 24.64 0.90
CA LEU A 73 13.48 24.00 2.20
C LEU A 73 13.94 22.54 2.09
N LEU A 74 15.11 22.25 2.65
CA LEU A 74 15.72 20.91 2.62
C LEU A 74 15.25 20.05 3.79
N ASP A 75 15.23 20.56 5.03
CA ASP A 75 14.70 19.87 6.20
C ASP A 75 13.62 20.69 6.89
N GLY A 76 12.66 20.00 7.51
CA GLY A 76 11.51 20.61 8.18
C GLY A 76 10.29 20.78 7.29
N GLN A 77 10.24 20.16 6.10
CA GLN A 77 9.12 20.23 5.16
C GLN A 77 7.78 19.93 5.86
N GLN A 78 7.66 18.79 6.55
CA GLN A 78 6.42 18.38 7.19
C GLN A 78 5.97 19.43 8.23
N ARG A 79 6.91 19.96 9.01
CA ARG A 79 6.68 20.99 10.03
C ARG A 79 6.22 22.32 9.43
N VAL A 80 6.89 22.80 8.39
CA VAL A 80 6.50 24.04 7.70
C VAL A 80 5.15 23.89 7.02
N THR A 81 4.92 22.77 6.35
CA THR A 81 3.62 22.46 5.71
C THR A 81 2.49 22.41 6.73
N THR A 82 2.71 21.78 7.88
CA THR A 82 1.75 21.71 8.99
C THR A 82 1.46 23.09 9.58
N LEU A 83 2.51 23.88 9.88
CA LEU A 83 2.36 25.25 10.37
C LEU A 83 1.56 26.09 9.38
N TYR A 84 1.90 26.02 8.10
CA TYR A 84 1.21 26.76 7.06
C TYR A 84 -0.26 26.33 6.96
N GLY A 85 -0.50 25.01 6.82
CA GLY A 85 -1.85 24.46 6.64
C GLY A 85 -2.80 24.83 7.77
N VAL A 86 -2.38 24.65 9.01
CA VAL A 86 -3.20 24.96 10.19
C VAL A 86 -3.35 26.47 10.39
N THR A 87 -2.29 27.28 10.23
CA THR A 87 -2.39 28.73 10.48
C THR A 87 -3.10 29.48 9.38
N ARG A 88 -2.95 29.06 8.11
CA ARG A 88 -3.59 29.69 6.95
C ARG A 88 -4.96 29.04 6.62
N GLY A 89 -5.29 27.88 7.21
CA GLY A 89 -6.52 27.14 6.93
C GLY A 89 -6.57 26.52 5.52
N ARG A 90 -5.43 26.44 4.84
CA ARG A 90 -5.28 25.89 3.48
C ARG A 90 -3.86 25.38 3.28
N PRO A 91 -3.63 24.34 2.46
CA PRO A 91 -2.28 23.87 2.17
C PRO A 91 -1.46 24.91 1.37
N PRO A 92 -0.12 24.89 1.46
CA PRO A 92 0.75 25.72 0.62
C PRO A 92 0.71 25.24 -0.84
N ARG A 93 1.18 26.08 -1.78
CA ARG A 93 1.16 25.77 -3.23
C ARG A 93 1.92 24.51 -3.62
N PHE A 94 2.98 24.19 -2.88
CA PHE A 94 3.80 23.01 -3.11
C PHE A 94 3.25 21.74 -2.42
N PHE A 95 2.05 21.78 -1.87
CA PHE A 95 1.48 20.66 -1.13
C PHE A 95 1.11 19.50 -2.06
N GLU A 96 1.53 18.30 -1.69
CA GLU A 96 1.14 17.04 -2.31
C GLU A 96 0.85 16.06 -1.19
N GLY A 97 -0.40 15.67 -1.03
CA GLY A 97 -0.87 14.78 0.02
C GLY A 97 -2.34 14.95 0.35
N ASN A 98 -2.78 14.38 1.47
CA ASN A 98 -4.15 14.52 1.94
C ASN A 98 -4.35 15.82 2.72
N SER A 99 -5.06 16.79 2.15
CA SER A 99 -5.32 18.10 2.78
C SER A 99 -6.18 18.01 4.05
N SER A 100 -6.93 16.93 4.25
CA SER A 100 -7.76 16.74 5.46
C SER A 100 -6.90 16.61 6.73
N THR A 101 -5.63 16.25 6.61
CA THR A 101 -4.69 16.17 7.74
C THR A 101 -4.27 17.54 8.30
N LEU A 102 -4.50 18.61 7.53
CA LEU A 102 -4.13 19.99 7.87
C LEU A 102 -5.32 20.85 8.33
N THR A 103 -6.56 20.35 8.18
CA THR A 103 -7.78 21.15 8.40
C THR A 103 -8.61 20.58 9.54
N GLY A 104 -9.29 21.48 10.28
CA GLY A 104 -10.20 21.07 11.34
C GLY A 104 -9.53 20.78 12.69
N LEU A 105 -8.30 21.24 12.91
CA LEU A 105 -7.67 21.14 14.23
C LEU A 105 -8.36 22.08 15.23
N HIS A 106 -8.82 21.54 16.35
CA HIS A 106 -9.50 22.26 17.44
C HIS A 106 -8.72 22.16 18.74
N PHE A 107 -8.87 23.16 19.57
CA PHE A 107 -8.26 23.22 20.90
C PHE A 107 -9.33 23.24 21.99
N ASN A 108 -9.17 22.41 23.00
CA ASN A 108 -10.05 22.37 24.16
C ASN A 108 -9.60 23.37 25.23
N LEU A 109 -10.43 24.35 25.54
CA LEU A 109 -10.13 25.40 26.52
C LEU A 109 -10.00 24.88 27.94
N GLN A 110 -10.62 23.74 28.30
CA GLN A 110 -10.58 23.19 29.66
C GLN A 110 -9.40 22.24 29.86
N THR A 111 -9.16 21.35 28.90
CA THR A 111 -8.13 20.28 29.05
C THR A 111 -6.78 20.65 28.43
N GLU A 112 -6.66 21.77 27.73
CA GLU A 112 -5.46 22.23 27.03
C GLU A 112 -4.94 21.21 25.99
N SER A 113 -5.84 20.51 25.32
CA SER A 113 -5.54 19.48 24.34
C SER A 113 -6.00 19.85 22.93
N PHE A 114 -5.28 19.38 21.93
CA PHE A 114 -5.66 19.51 20.52
C PHE A 114 -6.33 18.23 20.05
N GLU A 115 -7.40 18.37 19.27
CA GLU A 115 -8.08 17.27 18.57
C GLU A 115 -8.61 17.74 17.22
N PHE A 116 -8.76 16.80 16.28
CA PHE A 116 -9.44 17.10 15.03
C PHE A 116 -10.96 17.10 15.19
N TYR A 117 -11.65 17.89 14.37
CA TYR A 117 -13.10 18.10 14.49
C TYR A 117 -13.88 16.78 14.46
N ALA A 118 -14.65 16.56 15.50
CA ALA A 118 -15.58 15.44 15.65
C ALA A 118 -16.99 15.98 15.92
N PRO A 119 -17.95 15.84 14.96
CA PRO A 119 -19.28 16.48 15.08
C PRO A 119 -20.05 16.12 16.36
N GLY A 120 -19.98 14.86 16.80
CA GLY A 120 -20.66 14.39 18.01
C GLY A 120 -20.15 15.02 19.31
N LYS A 121 -18.88 15.47 19.34
CA LYS A 121 -18.20 16.03 20.52
C LYS A 121 -18.13 17.55 20.49
N MET A 122 -17.96 18.14 19.30
CA MET A 122 -17.53 19.53 19.13
C MET A 122 -18.59 20.45 18.54
N LYS A 123 -19.57 19.92 17.81
CA LYS A 123 -20.60 20.74 17.16
C LYS A 123 -21.41 21.55 18.18
N GLY A 124 -21.30 22.89 18.08
CA GLY A 124 -22.00 23.80 19.00
C GLY A 124 -21.45 23.83 20.44
N ASN A 125 -20.34 23.18 20.72
CA ASN A 125 -19.70 23.17 22.04
C ASN A 125 -18.61 24.26 22.08
N PRO A 126 -18.82 25.37 22.81
CA PRO A 126 -17.91 26.51 22.85
C PRO A 126 -16.59 26.25 23.57
N VAL A 127 -16.44 25.09 24.22
CA VAL A 127 -15.16 24.64 24.83
C VAL A 127 -14.11 24.36 23.74
N TRP A 128 -14.56 24.00 22.53
CA TRP A 128 -13.70 23.66 21.43
C TRP A 128 -13.55 24.83 20.46
N VAL A 129 -12.33 25.32 20.31
CA VAL A 129 -11.99 26.46 19.45
C VAL A 129 -11.26 25.97 18.20
N ASP A 130 -11.74 26.34 17.04
CA ASP A 130 -11.04 26.08 15.76
C ASP A 130 -9.74 26.89 15.72
N VAL A 131 -8.62 26.16 15.63
CA VAL A 131 -7.27 26.75 15.68
C VAL A 131 -7.00 27.63 14.46
N SER A 132 -7.45 27.20 13.27
CA SER A 132 -7.27 28.00 12.03
C SER A 132 -8.08 29.29 12.10
N ALA A 133 -9.32 29.23 12.55
CA ALA A 133 -10.16 30.40 12.73
C ALA A 133 -9.58 31.38 13.76
N LEU A 134 -8.96 30.86 14.84
CA LEU A 134 -8.28 31.67 15.84
C LEU A 134 -7.06 32.41 15.27
N PHE A 135 -6.24 31.74 14.45
CA PHE A 135 -5.09 32.40 13.80
C PHE A 135 -5.51 33.48 12.81
N GLN A 136 -6.61 33.27 12.08
CA GLN A 136 -7.12 34.22 11.07
C GLN A 136 -7.89 35.40 11.71
N GLY A 137 -8.76 35.12 12.67
CA GLY A 137 -9.64 36.11 13.30
C GLY A 137 -9.07 36.75 14.57
N GLY A 138 -7.97 36.22 15.10
CA GLY A 138 -7.37 36.66 16.35
C GLY A 138 -8.25 36.38 17.60
N LEU A 139 -7.78 36.81 18.77
CA LEU A 139 -8.49 36.61 20.04
C LEU A 139 -9.89 37.22 20.06
N GLY A 140 -10.08 38.34 19.36
CA GLY A 140 -11.39 39.03 19.30
C GLY A 140 -12.52 38.16 18.81
N SER A 141 -12.24 37.23 17.89
CA SER A 141 -13.23 36.31 17.33
C SER A 141 -13.78 35.31 18.34
N GLN A 142 -13.07 35.07 19.47
CA GLN A 142 -13.42 34.07 20.48
C GLN A 142 -13.92 34.70 21.81
N LEU A 143 -13.90 36.03 21.94
CA LEU A 143 -14.24 36.71 23.21
C LEU A 143 -15.65 36.41 23.68
N LEU A 144 -16.62 36.38 22.74
CA LEU A 144 -18.03 36.09 23.11
C LEU A 144 -18.17 34.67 23.66
N ALA A 145 -17.58 33.68 22.98
CA ALA A 145 -17.60 32.29 23.40
C ALA A 145 -16.91 32.09 24.78
N VAL A 146 -15.76 32.73 24.98
CA VAL A 146 -15.03 32.70 26.26
C VAL A 146 -15.86 33.32 27.38
N THR A 147 -16.51 34.47 27.14
CA THR A 147 -17.37 35.14 28.11
C THR A 147 -18.57 34.26 28.52
N GLN A 148 -19.21 33.61 27.53
CA GLN A 148 -20.33 32.70 27.77
C GLN A 148 -19.89 31.46 28.56
N LEU A 149 -18.71 30.89 28.27
CA LEU A 149 -18.16 29.74 28.96
C LEU A 149 -17.77 30.01 30.40
N ALA A 150 -17.28 31.21 30.66
CA ALA A 150 -16.82 31.60 31.99
C ALA A 150 -17.95 31.92 32.95
N ASP A 151 -19.22 32.01 32.48
CA ASP A 151 -20.41 32.26 33.27
C ASP A 151 -20.22 33.37 34.35
N GLN A 152 -19.68 34.53 33.88
CA GLN A 152 -19.33 35.70 34.71
C GLN A 152 -18.15 35.51 35.70
N ASP A 153 -17.47 34.36 35.71
CA ASP A 153 -16.24 34.17 36.46
C ASP A 153 -15.05 34.85 35.69
N ALA A 154 -14.63 36.01 36.23
CA ALA A 154 -13.54 36.77 35.63
C ALA A 154 -12.18 36.06 35.69
N ALA A 155 -11.94 35.19 36.68
CA ALA A 155 -10.69 34.44 36.82
C ALA A 155 -10.64 33.31 35.78
N LEU A 156 -11.76 32.61 35.57
CA LEU A 156 -11.88 31.59 34.54
C LEU A 156 -11.80 32.21 33.11
N GLN A 157 -12.43 33.36 32.90
CA GLN A 157 -12.31 34.11 31.66
C GLN A 157 -10.85 34.49 31.34
N GLY A 158 -10.14 35.00 32.36
CA GLY A 158 -8.72 35.33 32.25
C GLY A 158 -7.89 34.10 31.86
N THR A 159 -8.15 32.96 32.46
CA THR A 159 -7.48 31.69 32.15
C THR A 159 -7.70 31.26 30.72
N PHE A 160 -8.93 31.29 30.20
CA PHE A 160 -9.23 30.93 28.82
C PHE A 160 -8.59 31.89 27.81
N ILE A 161 -8.60 33.20 28.10
CA ILE A 161 -7.91 34.19 27.27
C ILE A 161 -6.40 33.92 27.22
N GLU A 162 -5.79 33.60 28.36
CA GLU A 162 -4.36 33.26 28.44
C GLU A 162 -4.03 32.02 27.59
N ARG A 163 -4.86 30.97 27.67
CA ARG A 163 -4.71 29.75 26.84
C ARG A 163 -4.80 30.04 25.36
N LEU A 164 -5.78 30.84 24.94
CA LEU A 164 -5.90 31.26 23.54
C LEU A 164 -4.73 32.13 23.08
N ASN A 165 -4.26 33.05 23.97
CA ASN A 165 -3.12 33.89 23.65
C ASN A 165 -1.84 33.05 23.45
N ARG A 166 -1.65 32.00 24.24
CA ARG A 166 -0.54 31.07 24.11
C ARG A 166 -0.54 30.36 22.73
N ILE A 167 -1.72 30.03 22.18
CA ILE A 167 -1.84 29.50 20.83
C ILE A 167 -1.45 30.57 19.80
N THR A 168 -1.99 31.77 19.89
CA THR A 168 -1.69 32.84 18.92
C THR A 168 -0.22 33.24 18.92
N GLN A 169 0.48 33.12 20.06
CA GLN A 169 1.91 33.39 20.19
C GLN A 169 2.80 32.33 19.53
N ILE A 170 2.26 31.17 19.11
CA ILE A 170 3.02 30.17 18.37
C ILE A 170 3.68 30.77 17.12
N LYS A 171 2.99 31.65 16.41
CA LYS A 171 3.52 32.35 15.22
C LYS A 171 4.73 33.25 15.50
N ASP A 172 4.86 33.74 16.73
CA ASP A 172 5.92 34.66 17.14
C ASP A 172 7.16 33.94 17.70
N ARG A 173 7.08 32.60 17.83
CA ARG A 173 8.21 31.79 18.28
C ARG A 173 9.36 31.84 17.28
N THR A 174 10.57 31.96 17.81
CA THR A 174 11.80 31.91 17.01
C THR A 174 12.25 30.47 16.84
N VAL A 175 12.55 30.09 15.63
CA VAL A 175 13.13 28.78 15.24
C VAL A 175 14.49 29.01 14.60
N HIS A 176 15.37 28.02 14.78
CA HIS A 176 16.66 28.03 14.10
C HIS A 176 16.50 27.66 12.64
N VAL A 177 17.16 28.40 11.77
CA VAL A 177 17.19 28.13 10.31
C VAL A 177 18.65 28.13 9.88
N ASP A 178 19.13 26.95 9.51
CA ASP A 178 20.44 26.80 8.87
C ASP A 178 20.29 27.03 7.38
N GLU A 179 21.20 27.80 6.80
CA GLU A 179 21.17 28.16 5.39
C GLU A 179 22.44 27.70 4.67
N VAL A 180 22.29 26.82 3.69
CA VAL A 180 23.35 26.46 2.77
C VAL A 180 23.42 27.53 1.69
N THR A 181 24.54 28.24 1.61
CA THR A 181 24.79 29.30 0.64
C THR A 181 26.05 29.02 -0.19
N GLY A 182 26.14 29.58 -1.37
CA GLY A 182 27.30 29.48 -2.28
C GLY A 182 26.88 29.09 -3.69
N ALA A 183 27.32 29.88 -4.68
CA ALA A 183 27.04 29.62 -6.09
C ALA A 183 27.75 28.36 -6.65
N ASP A 184 28.69 27.80 -5.87
CA ASP A 184 29.47 26.59 -6.15
C ASP A 184 28.82 25.34 -5.64
N LYS A 185 27.70 25.41 -4.91
CA LYS A 185 26.99 24.26 -4.37
C LYS A 185 26.11 23.64 -5.44
N SER A 186 26.59 22.54 -6.00
CA SER A 186 25.76 21.67 -6.85
C SER A 186 24.70 20.95 -6.01
N ILE A 187 23.66 20.45 -6.67
CA ILE A 187 22.60 19.68 -6.02
C ILE A 187 23.15 18.45 -5.30
N ASP A 188 24.21 17.81 -5.84
CA ASP A 188 24.84 16.63 -5.22
C ASP A 188 25.47 16.97 -3.86
N VAL A 189 26.13 18.12 -3.76
CA VAL A 189 26.70 18.64 -2.50
C VAL A 189 25.57 18.91 -1.49
N VAL A 190 24.47 19.50 -1.95
CA VAL A 190 23.32 19.82 -1.10
C VAL A 190 22.62 18.55 -0.61
N VAL A 191 22.47 17.56 -1.46
CA VAL A 191 21.91 16.23 -1.12
C VAL A 191 22.83 15.51 -0.11
N ASP A 192 24.15 15.58 -0.27
CA ASP A 192 25.09 14.99 0.70
C ASP A 192 24.99 15.71 2.07
N ILE A 193 24.93 17.03 2.11
CA ILE A 193 24.70 17.80 3.34
C ILE A 193 23.38 17.39 3.99
N PHE A 194 22.30 17.31 3.22
CA PHE A 194 20.99 16.88 3.70
C PHE A 194 21.05 15.51 4.37
N ASN A 195 21.69 14.53 3.73
CA ASN A 195 21.82 13.17 4.27
C ASN A 195 22.63 13.10 5.57
N ARG A 196 23.68 13.92 5.67
CA ARG A 196 24.52 13.98 6.88
C ARG A 196 23.75 14.62 8.04
N VAL A 197 22.98 15.68 7.79
CA VAL A 197 22.17 16.37 8.79
C VAL A 197 21.04 15.47 9.28
N ASN A 198 20.40 14.70 8.38
CA ASN A 198 19.30 13.81 8.68
C ASN A 198 19.72 12.39 9.11
N SER A 199 20.97 12.16 9.45
CA SER A 199 21.48 10.83 9.84
C SER A 199 20.77 10.21 11.07
N GLY A 200 20.10 11.02 11.90
CA GLY A 200 19.30 10.60 13.06
C GLY A 200 17.79 10.61 12.86
N GLY A 201 17.30 11.03 11.68
CA GLY A 201 15.87 11.10 11.35
C GLY A 201 15.45 10.11 10.27
N THR A 202 14.31 10.36 9.62
CA THR A 202 13.85 9.57 8.48
C THR A 202 14.81 9.75 7.31
N LYS A 203 15.61 8.74 7.02
CA LYS A 203 16.56 8.77 5.90
C LYS A 203 15.78 8.77 4.58
N LEU A 204 16.22 9.61 3.64
CA LEU A 204 15.78 9.44 2.24
C LEU A 204 16.16 8.04 1.76
N SER A 205 15.23 7.38 1.08
CA SER A 205 15.55 6.13 0.41
C SER A 205 16.60 6.37 -0.68
N LYS A 206 17.35 5.33 -1.05
CA LYS A 206 18.28 5.44 -2.18
C LYS A 206 17.55 5.80 -3.49
N GLY A 207 16.28 5.42 -3.61
CA GLY A 207 15.41 5.80 -4.72
C GLY A 207 15.09 7.29 -4.74
N ASP A 208 14.78 7.88 -3.58
CA ASP A 208 14.54 9.33 -3.47
C ASP A 208 15.77 10.15 -3.87
N LEU A 209 16.96 9.66 -3.52
CA LEU A 209 18.22 10.31 -3.88
C LEU A 209 18.50 10.25 -5.38
N ALA A 210 18.29 9.08 -5.99
CA ALA A 210 18.44 8.92 -7.43
C ALA A 210 17.44 9.79 -8.19
N LEU A 211 16.19 9.82 -7.74
CA LEU A 211 15.16 10.68 -8.34
C LEU A 211 15.48 12.17 -8.15
N ALA A 212 16.05 12.55 -7.01
CA ALA A 212 16.50 13.92 -6.77
C ALA A 212 17.52 14.39 -7.81
N ALA A 213 18.54 13.57 -8.06
CA ALA A 213 19.57 13.86 -9.06
C ALA A 213 18.97 13.99 -10.48
N ILE A 214 17.99 13.16 -10.82
CA ILE A 214 17.30 13.18 -12.11
C ILE A 214 16.42 14.44 -12.23
N CYS A 215 15.62 14.76 -11.21
CA CYS A 215 14.75 15.95 -11.20
C CYS A 215 15.55 17.24 -11.30
N ALA A 216 16.79 17.27 -10.83
CA ALA A 216 17.69 18.40 -10.94
C ALA A 216 17.96 18.83 -12.38
N THR A 217 18.00 17.86 -13.28
CA THR A 217 18.28 18.09 -14.70
C THR A 217 17.06 17.89 -15.59
N TRP A 218 16.03 17.23 -15.09
CA TRP A 218 14.72 17.08 -15.74
C TRP A 218 13.57 17.24 -14.75
N PRO A 219 13.08 18.46 -14.51
CA PRO A 219 12.01 18.78 -13.56
C PRO A 219 10.72 17.99 -13.79
N ALA A 220 10.39 17.71 -15.05
CA ALA A 220 9.19 16.94 -15.40
C ALA A 220 9.27 15.46 -15.09
N ALA A 221 10.39 14.91 -14.56
CA ALA A 221 10.56 13.49 -14.31
C ALA A 221 9.49 12.94 -13.36
N ARG A 222 9.34 13.54 -12.17
CA ARG A 222 8.33 13.10 -11.19
C ARG A 222 6.89 13.25 -11.69
N PRO A 223 6.46 14.40 -12.25
CA PRO A 223 5.14 14.52 -12.88
C PRO A 223 4.87 13.45 -13.95
N THR A 224 5.83 13.17 -14.83
CA THR A 224 5.69 12.12 -15.87
C THR A 224 5.55 10.74 -15.25
N MET A 225 6.28 10.43 -14.18
CA MET A 225 6.16 9.15 -13.47
C MET A 225 4.80 9.05 -12.76
N ASN A 226 4.34 10.12 -12.11
CA ASN A 226 3.03 10.15 -11.46
C ASN A 226 1.89 9.96 -12.46
N GLU A 227 1.93 10.61 -13.62
CA GLU A 227 0.96 10.40 -14.70
C GLU A 227 0.86 8.92 -15.12
N ALA A 228 2.00 8.22 -15.22
CA ALA A 228 2.00 6.78 -15.51
C ALA A 228 1.36 5.96 -14.37
N LEU A 229 1.65 6.31 -13.11
CA LEU A 229 1.07 5.65 -11.94
C LEU A 229 -0.45 5.88 -11.87
N ASP A 230 -0.93 7.10 -12.13
CA ASP A 230 -2.35 7.45 -12.16
C ASP A 230 -3.08 6.66 -13.27
N ASN A 231 -2.50 6.57 -14.46
CA ASN A 231 -3.05 5.78 -15.56
C ASN A 231 -3.19 4.27 -15.21
N TRP A 232 -2.23 3.71 -14.47
CA TRP A 232 -2.33 2.32 -14.01
C TRP A 232 -3.34 2.16 -12.87
N SER A 233 -3.44 3.15 -11.97
CA SER A 233 -4.44 3.17 -10.90
C SER A 233 -5.87 3.21 -11.48
N ASP A 234 -6.11 4.05 -12.49
CA ASP A 234 -7.38 4.09 -13.22
C ASP A 234 -7.72 2.75 -13.90
N ALA A 235 -6.69 1.99 -14.27
CA ALA A 235 -6.84 0.63 -14.80
C ALA A 235 -6.95 -0.46 -13.71
N GLY A 236 -6.96 -0.08 -12.42
CA GLY A 236 -7.11 -0.99 -11.28
C GLY A 236 -5.79 -1.55 -10.74
N PHE A 237 -4.64 -0.93 -11.06
CA PHE A 237 -3.32 -1.36 -10.59
C PHE A 237 -2.61 -0.21 -9.86
N ASP A 238 -2.59 -0.27 -8.54
CA ASP A 238 -1.90 0.71 -7.71
C ASP A 238 -0.44 0.34 -7.51
N PHE A 239 0.46 1.21 -7.97
CA PHE A 239 1.89 1.08 -7.77
C PHE A 239 2.47 2.34 -7.11
N LYS A 240 3.63 2.18 -6.46
CA LYS A 240 4.34 3.29 -5.82
C LYS A 240 5.43 3.83 -6.75
N LEU A 241 5.80 5.09 -6.54
CA LEU A 241 6.85 5.77 -7.31
C LEU A 241 8.20 5.02 -7.24
N ASP A 242 8.59 4.55 -6.04
CA ASP A 242 9.81 3.74 -5.85
C ASP A 242 9.78 2.45 -6.67
N TRP A 243 8.61 1.81 -6.79
CA TRP A 243 8.46 0.61 -7.60
C TRP A 243 8.68 0.90 -9.10
N LEU A 244 8.12 2.00 -9.63
CA LEU A 244 8.35 2.40 -11.03
C LEU A 244 9.83 2.74 -11.25
N LEU A 245 10.43 3.51 -10.34
CA LEU A 245 11.84 3.87 -10.41
C LEU A 245 12.75 2.62 -10.41
N ARG A 246 12.41 1.59 -9.63
CA ARG A 246 13.12 0.30 -9.60
C ARG A 246 13.03 -0.45 -10.93
N ASN A 247 11.87 -0.39 -11.60
CA ASN A 247 11.73 -0.94 -12.95
C ASN A 247 12.61 -0.19 -13.95
N VAL A 248 12.60 1.15 -13.94
CA VAL A 248 13.46 1.98 -14.80
C VAL A 248 14.93 1.68 -14.55
N ASN A 249 15.33 1.59 -13.26
CA ASN A 249 16.70 1.26 -12.90
C ASN A 249 17.14 -0.12 -13.47
N ALA A 250 16.31 -1.15 -13.29
CA ALA A 250 16.62 -2.48 -13.80
C ALA A 250 16.72 -2.51 -15.34
N VAL A 251 15.84 -1.78 -16.04
CA VAL A 251 15.87 -1.65 -17.49
C VAL A 251 17.17 -1.00 -17.95
N LEU A 252 17.56 0.11 -17.34
CA LEU A 252 18.73 0.89 -17.78
C LEU A 252 20.05 0.32 -17.34
N THR A 253 20.15 -0.21 -16.11
CA THR A 253 21.42 -0.60 -15.51
C THR A 253 21.62 -2.10 -15.38
N GLY A 254 20.56 -2.90 -15.44
CA GLY A 254 20.59 -4.34 -15.14
C GLY A 254 20.79 -4.66 -13.66
N GLU A 255 20.62 -3.66 -12.76
CA GLU A 255 20.84 -3.83 -11.32
C GLU A 255 19.61 -3.44 -10.51
N ALA A 256 19.44 -4.06 -9.35
CA ALA A 256 18.37 -3.69 -8.42
C ALA A 256 18.71 -2.47 -7.56
N GLN A 257 20.02 -2.18 -7.38
CA GLN A 257 20.48 -1.08 -6.54
C GLN A 257 20.45 0.24 -7.29
N PHE A 258 19.91 1.28 -6.65
CA PHE A 258 19.80 2.62 -7.25
C PHE A 258 21.11 3.40 -7.39
N SER A 259 22.22 2.88 -6.82
CA SER A 259 23.51 3.59 -6.84
C SER A 259 24.01 3.91 -8.25
N LYS A 260 23.68 3.07 -9.24
CA LYS A 260 24.06 3.30 -10.64
C LYS A 260 23.10 4.18 -11.42
N LEU A 261 21.89 4.32 -10.92
CA LEU A 261 20.89 5.19 -11.57
C LEU A 261 21.31 6.67 -11.52
N ALA A 262 22.01 7.07 -10.46
CA ALA A 262 22.53 8.44 -10.32
C ALA A 262 23.55 8.82 -11.40
N ASP A 263 24.23 7.84 -11.99
CA ASP A 263 25.24 8.05 -13.06
C ASP A 263 24.61 8.02 -14.46
N VAL A 264 23.31 7.75 -14.59
CA VAL A 264 22.61 7.65 -15.87
C VAL A 264 22.33 9.06 -16.42
N ASP A 265 22.71 9.27 -17.69
CA ASP A 265 22.38 10.51 -18.41
C ASP A 265 20.86 10.72 -18.49
N VAL A 266 20.40 11.96 -18.32
CA VAL A 266 18.98 12.32 -18.28
C VAL A 266 18.24 12.01 -19.57
N ALA A 267 18.88 12.14 -20.74
CA ALA A 267 18.25 11.79 -22.01
C ALA A 267 18.03 10.28 -22.10
N LEU A 268 18.99 9.49 -21.60
CA LEU A 268 18.86 8.04 -21.49
C LEU A 268 17.79 7.67 -20.47
N PHE A 269 17.73 8.33 -19.31
CA PHE A 269 16.68 8.10 -18.32
C PHE A 269 15.28 8.37 -18.88
N ARG A 270 15.10 9.48 -19.61
CA ARG A 270 13.82 9.85 -20.25
C ARG A 270 13.35 8.78 -21.23
N THR A 271 14.27 8.28 -22.07
CA THR A 271 13.97 7.20 -23.01
C THR A 271 13.63 5.90 -22.28
N GLY A 272 14.44 5.52 -21.29
CA GLY A 272 14.23 4.31 -20.49
C GLY A 272 12.97 4.36 -19.64
N LEU A 273 12.58 5.52 -19.10
CA LEU A 273 11.30 5.68 -18.42
C LEU A 273 10.12 5.38 -19.37
N LYS A 274 10.14 5.98 -20.57
CA LYS A 274 9.09 5.73 -21.56
C LYS A 274 9.03 4.26 -21.94
N GLU A 275 10.17 3.64 -22.27
CA GLU A 275 10.24 2.20 -22.60
C GLU A 275 9.74 1.32 -21.45
N THR A 276 10.07 1.69 -20.20
CA THR A 276 9.62 0.96 -19.01
C THR A 276 8.11 1.07 -18.83
N VAL A 277 7.53 2.26 -18.98
CA VAL A 277 6.07 2.49 -18.87
C VAL A 277 5.32 1.68 -19.94
N ASP A 278 5.82 1.72 -21.18
CA ASP A 278 5.26 0.93 -22.30
C ASP A 278 5.37 -0.58 -22.03
N SER A 279 6.52 -1.04 -21.49
CA SER A 279 6.77 -2.45 -21.16
C SER A 279 5.89 -2.95 -20.01
N VAL A 280 5.74 -2.16 -18.95
CA VAL A 280 4.87 -2.50 -17.80
C VAL A 280 3.41 -2.59 -18.27
N SER A 281 2.93 -1.63 -19.05
CA SER A 281 1.58 -1.65 -19.61
C SER A 281 1.33 -2.88 -20.48
N TYR A 282 2.32 -3.24 -21.29
CA TYR A 282 2.28 -4.46 -22.11
C TYR A 282 2.27 -5.73 -21.23
N LEU A 283 3.10 -5.80 -20.17
CA LEU A 283 3.11 -6.92 -19.23
C LEU A 283 1.77 -7.09 -18.52
N LEU A 284 1.16 -6.01 -18.05
CA LEU A 284 -0.16 -6.06 -17.39
C LEU A 284 -1.23 -6.62 -18.33
N ASN A 285 -1.23 -6.21 -19.61
CA ASN A 285 -2.12 -6.77 -20.61
C ASN A 285 -1.83 -8.25 -20.88
N ALA A 286 -0.55 -8.62 -21.00
CA ALA A 286 -0.14 -10.00 -21.27
C ALA A 286 -0.49 -10.94 -20.09
N LEU A 287 -0.29 -10.48 -18.84
CA LEU A 287 -0.67 -11.20 -17.63
C LEU A 287 -2.20 -11.36 -17.53
N GLY A 288 -2.95 -10.30 -17.80
CA GLY A 288 -4.42 -10.35 -17.85
C GLY A 288 -4.91 -11.33 -18.91
N GLY A 289 -4.40 -11.23 -20.14
CA GLY A 289 -4.85 -12.07 -21.26
C GLY A 289 -4.42 -13.54 -21.16
N ARG A 290 -3.22 -13.84 -20.63
CA ARG A 290 -2.68 -15.21 -20.58
C ARG A 290 -2.94 -15.93 -19.27
N LEU A 291 -2.85 -15.21 -18.13
CA LEU A 291 -3.01 -15.76 -16.79
C LEU A 291 -4.33 -15.34 -16.12
N GLY A 292 -5.11 -14.45 -16.73
CA GLY A 292 -6.30 -13.91 -16.11
C GLY A 292 -6.03 -12.96 -14.92
N LEU A 293 -4.76 -12.59 -14.67
CA LEU A 293 -4.38 -11.69 -13.58
C LEU A 293 -4.61 -10.23 -13.99
N ASP A 294 -5.85 -9.83 -14.02
CA ASP A 294 -6.36 -8.62 -14.65
C ASP A 294 -6.68 -7.47 -13.66
N HIS A 295 -6.37 -7.64 -12.36
CA HIS A 295 -6.65 -6.66 -11.33
C HIS A 295 -5.59 -6.65 -10.23
N GLY A 296 -5.32 -5.48 -9.62
CA GLY A 296 -4.29 -5.29 -8.59
C GLY A 296 -4.43 -6.19 -7.36
N ARG A 297 -5.66 -6.60 -7.00
CA ARG A 297 -5.91 -7.52 -5.86
C ARG A 297 -5.43 -8.96 -6.11
N VAL A 298 -5.37 -9.37 -7.38
CA VAL A 298 -4.91 -10.72 -7.76
C VAL A 298 -3.50 -10.69 -8.36
N LEU A 299 -2.94 -9.51 -8.60
CA LEU A 299 -1.58 -9.32 -9.09
C LEU A 299 -0.59 -9.40 -7.92
N ASN A 300 -0.09 -10.59 -7.65
CA ASN A 300 0.98 -10.81 -6.70
C ASN A 300 2.36 -10.74 -7.38
N GLY A 301 3.45 -10.79 -6.59
CA GLY A 301 4.81 -10.84 -7.14
C GLY A 301 5.24 -9.56 -7.86
N ARG A 302 4.76 -8.39 -7.46
CA ARG A 302 5.09 -7.09 -8.09
C ARG A 302 6.59 -6.80 -8.14
N ALA A 303 7.37 -7.38 -7.22
CA ALA A 303 8.83 -7.27 -7.20
C ALA A 303 9.52 -8.03 -8.35
N ALA A 304 8.84 -8.92 -9.08
CA ALA A 304 9.36 -9.60 -10.26
C ALA A 304 9.35 -8.72 -11.53
N PHE A 305 8.54 -7.64 -11.54
CA PHE A 305 8.40 -6.78 -12.72
C PHE A 305 9.72 -6.18 -13.24
N PRO A 306 10.68 -5.73 -12.40
CA PRO A 306 11.97 -5.26 -12.89
C PRO A 306 12.69 -6.26 -13.78
N VAL A 307 12.64 -7.56 -13.43
CA VAL A 307 13.25 -8.65 -14.23
C VAL A 307 12.48 -8.86 -15.53
N MET A 308 11.14 -8.85 -15.48
CA MET A 308 10.30 -8.99 -16.66
C MET A 308 10.43 -7.80 -17.62
N SER A 309 10.50 -6.56 -17.08
CA SER A 309 10.74 -5.34 -17.87
C SER A 309 12.12 -5.35 -18.54
N ARG A 310 13.16 -5.87 -17.85
CA ARG A 310 14.50 -6.04 -18.40
C ARG A 310 14.50 -7.01 -19.59
N LEU A 311 13.79 -8.15 -19.49
CA LEU A 311 13.63 -9.07 -20.61
C LEU A 311 13.03 -8.36 -21.82
N LEU A 312 11.93 -7.62 -21.64
CA LEU A 312 11.28 -6.91 -22.72
C LEU A 312 12.20 -5.85 -23.35
N HIS A 313 12.98 -5.15 -22.53
CA HIS A 313 13.97 -4.18 -23.03
C HIS A 313 14.96 -4.83 -23.98
N HIS A 314 15.47 -6.04 -23.68
CA HIS A 314 16.36 -6.79 -24.56
C HIS A 314 15.71 -7.16 -25.91
N HIS A 315 14.38 -7.20 -25.96
CA HIS A 315 13.59 -7.59 -27.13
C HIS A 315 12.75 -6.45 -27.71
N GLY A 316 13.17 -5.19 -27.51
CA GLY A 316 12.48 -4.03 -28.09
C GLY A 316 11.08 -3.75 -27.51
N GLY A 317 10.86 -4.09 -26.24
CA GLY A 317 9.63 -3.80 -25.49
C GLY A 317 8.54 -4.87 -25.66
N ARG A 318 8.83 -6.01 -26.29
CA ARG A 318 7.86 -7.08 -26.53
C ARG A 318 8.45 -8.46 -26.35
N PHE A 319 7.61 -9.46 -26.14
CA PHE A 319 8.07 -10.85 -26.19
C PHE A 319 8.49 -11.24 -27.61
N PRO A 320 9.65 -11.91 -27.77
CA PRO A 320 10.09 -12.37 -29.10
C PRO A 320 9.16 -13.46 -29.67
N ASP A 321 8.60 -14.28 -28.80
CA ASP A 321 7.69 -15.38 -29.14
C ASP A 321 6.83 -15.80 -27.95
N ALA A 322 5.85 -16.66 -28.20
CA ALA A 322 4.92 -17.16 -27.18
C ALA A 322 5.58 -18.10 -26.17
N MET A 323 6.61 -18.84 -26.58
CA MET A 323 7.34 -19.76 -25.69
C MET A 323 8.12 -18.97 -24.64
N THR A 324 8.87 -17.95 -25.04
CA THR A 324 9.60 -17.05 -24.13
C THR A 324 8.64 -16.38 -23.15
N ARG A 325 7.47 -15.90 -23.61
CA ARG A 325 6.43 -15.35 -22.73
C ARG A 325 5.97 -16.37 -21.70
N ASP A 326 5.58 -17.55 -22.14
CA ASP A 326 4.98 -18.56 -21.27
C ASP A 326 6.01 -19.09 -20.24
N ARG A 327 7.27 -19.28 -20.65
CA ARG A 327 8.37 -19.63 -19.73
C ARG A 327 8.68 -18.53 -18.72
N LEU A 328 8.63 -17.26 -19.13
CA LEU A 328 8.75 -16.15 -18.18
C LEU A 328 7.57 -16.14 -17.19
N PHE A 329 6.36 -16.42 -17.65
CA PHE A 329 5.18 -16.49 -16.79
C PHE A 329 5.24 -17.72 -15.86
N HIS A 330 5.79 -18.83 -16.29
CA HIS A 330 6.12 -19.95 -15.42
C HIS A 330 7.05 -19.51 -14.28
N TRP A 331 8.15 -18.82 -14.60
CA TRP A 331 9.05 -18.26 -13.59
C TRP A 331 8.33 -17.25 -12.68
N TYR A 332 7.53 -16.35 -13.24
CA TYR A 332 6.80 -15.33 -12.49
C TYR A 332 5.84 -15.95 -11.47
N VAL A 333 5.02 -16.92 -11.88
CA VAL A 333 4.07 -17.60 -10.98
C VAL A 333 4.84 -18.32 -9.87
N HIS A 334 5.85 -19.09 -10.19
CA HIS A 334 6.67 -19.75 -9.18
C HIS A 334 7.41 -18.75 -8.28
N SER A 335 7.84 -17.60 -8.78
CA SER A 335 8.54 -16.59 -7.98
C SER A 335 7.64 -16.02 -6.87
N PHE A 336 6.37 -15.76 -7.15
CA PHE A 336 5.46 -15.28 -6.10
C PHE A 336 4.96 -16.42 -5.20
N LEU A 337 4.66 -17.61 -5.73
CA LEU A 337 4.24 -18.75 -4.90
C LEU A 337 5.29 -19.09 -3.83
N TRP A 338 6.56 -19.03 -4.19
CA TRP A 338 7.64 -19.38 -3.29
C TRP A 338 8.31 -18.17 -2.60
N GLY A 339 7.74 -16.98 -2.76
CA GLY A 339 8.24 -15.77 -2.09
C GLY A 339 9.68 -15.41 -2.46
N ARG A 340 10.08 -15.60 -3.72
CA ARG A 340 11.44 -15.34 -4.20
C ARG A 340 11.99 -13.96 -3.82
N HIS A 341 11.13 -12.96 -3.82
CA HIS A 341 11.48 -11.56 -3.57
C HIS A 341 10.97 -11.03 -2.21
N THR A 342 10.54 -11.91 -1.29
CA THR A 342 10.25 -11.55 0.10
C THR A 342 11.54 -11.64 0.92
N GLY A 343 11.76 -10.73 1.86
CA GLY A 343 12.99 -10.68 2.65
C GLY A 343 14.10 -9.88 1.96
N ALA A 344 15.20 -10.49 1.58
CA ALA A 344 16.36 -9.83 0.95
C ALA A 344 16.10 -9.50 -0.55
N THR A 345 15.09 -8.67 -0.82
CA THR A 345 14.57 -8.36 -2.15
C THR A 345 15.65 -7.89 -3.13
N GLU A 346 16.51 -6.95 -2.74
CA GLU A 346 17.57 -6.42 -3.64
C GLU A 346 18.56 -7.49 -4.05
N THR A 347 18.96 -8.37 -3.12
CA THR A 347 19.88 -9.47 -3.42
C THR A 347 19.26 -10.48 -4.40
N ALA A 348 18.02 -10.86 -4.16
CA ALA A 348 17.28 -11.79 -5.03
C ALA A 348 17.07 -11.19 -6.43
N LEU A 349 16.69 -9.92 -6.51
CA LEU A 349 16.53 -9.23 -7.79
C LEU A 349 17.83 -9.12 -8.57
N ASN A 350 18.96 -8.81 -7.92
CA ASN A 350 20.27 -8.77 -8.60
C ASN A 350 20.66 -10.15 -9.17
N GLN A 351 20.42 -11.23 -8.39
CA GLN A 351 20.67 -12.58 -8.86
C GLN A 351 19.80 -12.93 -10.08
N ASP A 352 18.55 -12.51 -10.08
CA ASP A 352 17.60 -12.79 -11.16
C ASP A 352 17.89 -11.94 -12.40
N LEU A 353 18.24 -10.65 -12.24
CA LEU A 353 18.68 -9.78 -13.34
C LEU A 353 19.97 -10.32 -14.00
N GLN A 354 20.95 -10.68 -13.19
CA GLN A 354 22.20 -11.29 -13.69
C GLN A 354 21.92 -12.61 -14.41
N ALA A 355 21.08 -13.47 -13.83
CA ALA A 355 20.71 -14.74 -14.47
C ALA A 355 20.04 -14.53 -15.83
N LEU A 356 19.17 -13.51 -15.93
CA LEU A 356 18.52 -13.14 -17.16
C LEU A 356 19.52 -12.65 -18.22
N ASP A 357 20.43 -11.76 -17.84
CA ASP A 357 21.44 -11.20 -18.75
C ASP A 357 22.46 -12.28 -19.22
N ASP A 358 22.82 -13.25 -18.34
CA ASP A 358 23.79 -14.30 -18.63
C ASP A 358 23.23 -15.46 -19.46
N GLY A 359 21.95 -15.79 -19.34
CA GLY A 359 21.41 -17.00 -19.97
C GLY A 359 19.88 -17.01 -20.20
N GLY A 360 19.27 -15.84 -20.19
CA GLY A 360 17.85 -15.70 -20.51
C GLY A 360 16.90 -16.36 -19.50
N VAL A 361 15.68 -16.64 -19.96
CA VAL A 361 14.61 -17.18 -19.11
C VAL A 361 14.96 -18.55 -18.52
N ASP A 362 15.72 -19.39 -19.26
CA ASP A 362 16.09 -20.73 -18.79
C ASP A 362 17.00 -20.65 -17.56
N ARG A 363 17.97 -19.76 -17.61
CA ARG A 363 18.88 -19.54 -16.50
C ARG A 363 18.15 -18.95 -15.28
N LEU A 364 17.18 -18.07 -15.53
CA LEU A 364 16.32 -17.48 -14.53
C LEU A 364 15.51 -18.57 -13.79
N ILE A 365 14.88 -19.48 -14.52
CA ILE A 365 14.16 -20.65 -13.97
C ILE A 365 15.11 -21.54 -13.17
N ASP A 366 16.31 -21.78 -13.64
CA ASP A 366 17.31 -22.60 -12.95
C ASP A 366 17.76 -21.98 -11.61
N VAL A 367 17.92 -20.66 -11.54
CA VAL A 367 18.25 -19.97 -10.29
C VAL A 367 17.12 -20.13 -9.28
N LEU A 368 15.87 -19.93 -9.71
CA LEU A 368 14.70 -20.11 -8.87
C LEU A 368 14.58 -21.57 -8.39
N ARG A 369 14.74 -22.57 -9.28
CA ARG A 369 14.70 -23.98 -8.94
C ARG A 369 15.74 -24.34 -7.89
N ARG A 370 16.98 -23.86 -8.03
CA ARG A 370 18.05 -24.08 -7.04
C ARG A 370 17.73 -23.47 -5.69
N SER A 371 17.14 -22.29 -5.65
CA SER A 371 16.76 -21.64 -4.40
C SER A 371 15.69 -22.44 -3.62
N ARG A 372 14.98 -23.35 -4.32
CA ARG A 372 13.96 -24.26 -3.77
C ARG A 372 14.43 -25.71 -3.60
N GLY A 373 15.77 -25.94 -3.56
CA GLY A 373 16.30 -27.28 -3.39
C GLY A 373 16.06 -28.23 -4.58
N GLY A 374 15.83 -27.68 -5.77
CA GLY A 374 15.63 -28.40 -7.03
C GLY A 374 14.18 -28.68 -7.43
N LEU A 375 13.21 -28.42 -6.55
CA LEU A 375 11.79 -28.73 -6.80
C LEU A 375 10.94 -27.46 -6.87
N LEU A 376 10.12 -27.37 -7.91
CA LEU A 376 9.10 -26.32 -8.09
C LEU A 376 7.67 -26.84 -8.02
N THR A 377 7.49 -28.14 -7.77
CA THR A 377 6.18 -28.80 -7.69
C THR A 377 5.35 -28.23 -6.55
N VAL A 378 4.10 -27.87 -6.84
CA VAL A 378 3.10 -27.49 -5.85
C VAL A 378 2.51 -28.76 -5.23
N ARG A 379 2.50 -28.82 -3.90
CA ARG A 379 1.95 -29.96 -3.13
C ARG A 379 0.65 -29.56 -2.46
N PRO A 380 -0.25 -30.52 -2.17
CA PRO A 380 -1.47 -30.26 -1.41
C PRO A 380 -1.23 -29.53 -0.08
N ASP A 381 -0.13 -29.85 0.59
CA ASP A 381 0.24 -29.25 1.89
C ASP A 381 0.64 -27.75 1.77
N ASP A 382 1.07 -27.31 0.60
CA ASP A 382 1.42 -25.90 0.38
C ASP A 382 0.19 -24.98 0.44
N PHE A 383 -1.03 -25.51 0.33
CA PHE A 383 -2.29 -24.79 0.51
C PHE A 383 -2.76 -24.74 1.97
N VAL A 384 -2.15 -25.50 2.89
CA VAL A 384 -2.55 -25.50 4.30
C VAL A 384 -2.25 -24.13 4.91
N GLY A 385 -3.21 -23.57 5.65
CA GLY A 385 -3.11 -22.23 6.23
C GLY A 385 -3.24 -21.08 5.23
N SER A 386 -3.48 -21.38 3.94
CA SER A 386 -3.67 -20.33 2.92
C SER A 386 -5.08 -19.78 2.95
N SER A 387 -5.20 -18.45 2.91
CA SER A 387 -6.46 -17.69 2.82
C SER A 387 -6.41 -16.65 1.68
N MET A 388 -7.35 -15.71 1.65
CA MET A 388 -7.42 -14.64 0.63
C MET A 388 -6.15 -13.81 0.52
N GLY A 389 -5.44 -13.54 1.63
CA GLY A 389 -4.20 -12.79 1.62
C GLY A 389 -2.96 -13.60 1.26
N SER A 390 -3.09 -14.92 1.11
CA SER A 390 -1.95 -15.80 0.83
C SER A 390 -1.52 -15.76 -0.63
N ARG A 391 -0.29 -16.25 -0.88
CA ARG A 391 0.29 -16.41 -2.23
C ARG A 391 -0.49 -17.38 -3.12
N PHE A 392 -1.28 -18.28 -2.53
CA PHE A 392 -2.06 -19.29 -3.26
C PHE A 392 -3.45 -18.79 -3.69
N TYR A 393 -3.93 -17.69 -3.14
CA TYR A 393 -5.19 -17.09 -3.57
C TYR A 393 -5.15 -16.60 -5.04
N PRO A 394 -4.12 -15.84 -5.50
CA PRO A 394 -3.99 -15.51 -6.92
C PRO A 394 -3.86 -16.73 -7.84
N LEU A 395 -3.30 -17.84 -7.35
CA LEU A 395 -3.23 -19.08 -8.12
C LEU A 395 -4.63 -19.68 -8.34
N LEU A 396 -5.48 -19.74 -7.31
CA LEU A 396 -6.87 -20.19 -7.45
C LEU A 396 -7.63 -19.31 -8.47
N TYR A 397 -7.48 -18.00 -8.38
CA TYR A 397 -8.09 -17.07 -9.33
C TYR A 397 -7.59 -17.33 -10.77
N LEU A 398 -6.28 -17.43 -10.95
CA LEU A 398 -5.65 -17.73 -12.24
C LEU A 398 -6.19 -19.04 -12.85
N LEU A 399 -6.22 -20.13 -12.07
CA LEU A 399 -6.76 -21.41 -12.54
C LEU A 399 -8.22 -21.27 -12.98
N THR A 400 -9.05 -20.59 -12.17
CA THR A 400 -10.46 -20.33 -12.50
C THR A 400 -10.62 -19.63 -13.84
N ARG A 401 -9.79 -18.62 -14.10
CA ARG A 401 -9.83 -17.81 -15.32
C ARG A 401 -9.31 -18.57 -16.54
N VAL A 402 -8.16 -19.22 -16.41
CA VAL A 402 -7.49 -19.91 -17.52
C VAL A 402 -8.26 -21.14 -18.00
N TYR A 403 -8.73 -21.96 -17.06
CA TYR A 403 -9.54 -23.14 -17.41
C TYR A 403 -10.99 -22.79 -17.72
N GLY A 404 -11.43 -21.55 -17.42
CA GLY A 404 -12.80 -21.12 -17.68
C GLY A 404 -13.79 -21.93 -16.84
N ALA A 405 -13.50 -22.02 -15.54
CA ALA A 405 -14.41 -22.64 -14.58
C ALA A 405 -15.83 -22.11 -14.71
N GLN A 406 -16.85 -22.96 -14.53
CA GLN A 406 -18.24 -22.59 -14.79
C GLN A 406 -18.91 -22.00 -13.55
N ASP A 407 -19.72 -20.97 -13.78
CA ASP A 407 -20.68 -20.49 -12.79
C ASP A 407 -21.79 -21.52 -12.53
N PHE A 408 -22.13 -21.76 -11.28
CA PHE A 408 -22.98 -22.89 -10.85
C PHE A 408 -24.47 -22.76 -11.24
N VAL A 409 -24.93 -21.55 -11.58
CA VAL A 409 -26.33 -21.32 -11.94
C VAL A 409 -26.48 -21.04 -13.41
N SER A 410 -25.64 -20.17 -13.96
CA SER A 410 -25.70 -19.77 -15.37
C SER A 410 -24.95 -20.71 -16.31
N GLY A 411 -23.98 -21.49 -15.80
CA GLY A 411 -23.07 -22.30 -16.60
C GLY A 411 -22.08 -21.51 -17.46
N VAL A 412 -22.03 -20.19 -17.30
CA VAL A 412 -21.14 -19.33 -18.08
C VAL A 412 -19.70 -19.55 -17.65
N PRO A 413 -18.75 -19.78 -18.59
CA PRO A 413 -17.34 -19.86 -18.26
C PRO A 413 -16.83 -18.53 -17.68
N LEU A 414 -16.09 -18.59 -16.58
CA LEU A 414 -15.56 -17.42 -15.86
C LEU A 414 -14.26 -16.90 -16.49
N ARG A 415 -14.22 -16.79 -17.82
CA ARG A 415 -13.09 -16.26 -18.60
C ARG A 415 -13.23 -14.76 -18.83
N ASP A 416 -12.12 -14.12 -19.22
CA ASP A 416 -12.14 -12.71 -19.61
C ASP A 416 -13.06 -12.49 -20.85
N GLY A 417 -13.75 -11.34 -20.85
CA GLY A 417 -14.66 -10.97 -21.94
C GLY A 417 -16.02 -11.68 -21.98
N MET A 418 -16.25 -12.73 -21.15
CA MET A 418 -17.51 -13.49 -21.16
C MET A 418 -18.57 -12.93 -20.19
N LEU A 419 -18.17 -12.19 -19.17
CA LEU A 419 -19.05 -11.78 -18.07
C LEU A 419 -19.71 -10.40 -18.24
N GLY A 420 -19.36 -9.64 -19.27
CA GLY A 420 -19.93 -8.30 -19.49
C GLY A 420 -19.61 -7.29 -18.37
N ARG A 421 -20.04 -6.04 -18.57
CA ARG A 421 -19.72 -4.91 -17.64
C ARG A 421 -20.38 -4.97 -16.27
N LEU A 422 -21.37 -5.82 -16.04
CA LEU A 422 -22.23 -5.82 -14.85
C LEU A 422 -22.02 -7.02 -13.91
N SER A 423 -21.23 -8.03 -14.30
CA SER A 423 -21.01 -9.20 -13.47
C SER A 423 -19.62 -9.18 -12.85
N SER A 424 -19.54 -8.78 -11.60
CA SER A 424 -18.33 -8.97 -10.79
C SER A 424 -18.20 -10.42 -10.36
N LEU A 425 -16.98 -10.99 -10.47
CA LEU A 425 -16.67 -12.26 -9.83
C LEU A 425 -16.59 -12.06 -8.32
N GLN A 426 -17.27 -12.94 -7.59
CA GLN A 426 -17.26 -12.95 -6.14
C GLN A 426 -16.62 -14.23 -5.61
N VAL A 427 -15.86 -14.09 -4.51
CA VAL A 427 -15.40 -15.26 -3.75
C VAL A 427 -16.62 -15.87 -3.05
N HIS A 428 -16.82 -17.15 -3.25
CA HIS A 428 -17.87 -17.93 -2.62
C HIS A 428 -17.25 -18.97 -1.68
N HIS A 429 -17.74 -19.02 -0.43
CA HIS A 429 -17.40 -20.09 0.51
C HIS A 429 -18.23 -21.31 0.17
N ILE A 430 -17.59 -22.40 -0.30
CA ILE A 430 -18.26 -23.65 -0.67
C ILE A 430 -19.02 -24.20 0.52
N PHE A 431 -18.39 -24.20 1.69
CA PHE A 431 -19.05 -24.44 2.96
C PHE A 431 -19.27 -23.06 3.62
N PRO A 432 -20.56 -22.62 3.80
CA PRO A 432 -20.87 -21.31 4.32
C PRO A 432 -20.29 -21.07 5.70
N LYS A 433 -19.72 -19.86 5.91
CA LYS A 433 -19.07 -19.46 7.17
C LYS A 433 -19.92 -19.73 8.40
N ALA A 434 -21.17 -19.28 8.41
CA ALA A 434 -22.07 -19.44 9.54
C ALA A 434 -22.20 -20.91 9.98
N ARG A 435 -22.34 -21.83 9.02
CA ARG A 435 -22.47 -23.25 9.31
C ARG A 435 -21.18 -23.87 9.87
N LEU A 436 -20.02 -23.46 9.35
CA LEU A 436 -18.74 -23.96 9.86
C LEU A 436 -18.48 -23.44 11.28
N TYR A 437 -18.78 -22.16 11.57
CA TYR A 437 -18.67 -21.63 12.93
C TYR A 437 -19.63 -22.31 13.92
N GLU A 438 -20.86 -22.63 13.52
CA GLU A 438 -21.81 -23.43 14.31
C GLU A 438 -21.25 -24.81 14.68
N HIS A 439 -20.39 -25.39 13.82
CA HIS A 439 -19.74 -26.68 14.06
C HIS A 439 -18.36 -26.57 14.73
N GLY A 440 -17.96 -25.34 15.15
CA GLY A 440 -16.75 -25.09 15.94
C GLY A 440 -15.45 -25.02 15.13
N TYR A 441 -15.52 -24.88 13.80
CA TYR A 441 -14.33 -24.65 12.98
C TYR A 441 -13.73 -23.26 13.24
N SER A 442 -12.41 -23.18 13.26
CA SER A 442 -11.67 -21.95 13.45
C SER A 442 -11.79 -21.01 12.22
N ARG A 443 -11.51 -19.72 12.41
CA ARG A 443 -11.48 -18.75 11.32
C ARG A 443 -10.52 -19.16 10.18
N ALA A 444 -9.35 -19.70 10.53
CA ALA A 444 -8.36 -20.15 9.56
C ALA A 444 -8.87 -21.31 8.69
N GLU A 445 -9.62 -22.26 9.29
CA GLU A 445 -10.25 -23.36 8.56
C GLU A 445 -11.39 -22.87 7.68
N VAL A 446 -12.22 -21.95 8.18
CA VAL A 446 -13.37 -21.39 7.46
C VAL A 446 -12.90 -20.59 6.24
N ASN A 447 -11.86 -19.77 6.39
CA ASN A 447 -11.32 -18.91 5.34
C ASN A 447 -10.16 -19.55 4.55
N ALA A 448 -10.04 -20.87 4.58
CA ALA A 448 -9.03 -21.57 3.80
C ALA A 448 -9.29 -21.45 2.29
N VAL A 449 -8.23 -21.26 1.48
CA VAL A 449 -8.32 -21.21 0.00
C VAL A 449 -9.04 -22.44 -0.55
N ALA A 450 -8.88 -23.59 0.08
CA ALA A 450 -9.61 -24.82 -0.27
C ALA A 450 -11.13 -24.77 -0.01
N ASN A 451 -11.63 -23.74 0.68
CA ASN A 451 -13.07 -23.48 0.84
C ASN A 451 -13.59 -22.41 -0.15
N PHE A 452 -12.74 -21.85 -1.02
CA PHE A 452 -13.13 -20.79 -1.94
C PHE A 452 -13.35 -21.31 -3.35
N CYS A 453 -14.37 -20.77 -4.03
CA CYS A 453 -14.48 -20.76 -5.47
C CYS A 453 -14.96 -19.39 -5.95
N PHE A 454 -14.95 -19.14 -7.26
CA PHE A 454 -15.43 -17.90 -7.82
C PHE A 454 -16.76 -18.11 -8.53
N LEU A 455 -17.71 -17.22 -8.26
CA LEU A 455 -19.05 -17.23 -8.86
C LEU A 455 -19.43 -15.81 -9.30
N THR A 456 -20.46 -15.71 -10.13
CA THR A 456 -21.13 -14.42 -10.36
C THR A 456 -21.89 -13.97 -9.11
N GLN A 457 -22.12 -12.67 -8.97
CA GLN A 457 -22.84 -12.11 -7.83
C GLN A 457 -24.23 -12.73 -7.67
N ASP A 458 -24.98 -12.88 -8.76
CA ASP A 458 -26.33 -13.45 -8.74
C ASP A 458 -26.33 -14.90 -8.23
N THR A 459 -25.36 -15.70 -8.68
CA THR A 459 -25.20 -17.07 -8.23
C THR A 459 -24.82 -17.13 -6.76
N ASN A 460 -23.86 -16.33 -6.32
CA ASN A 460 -23.41 -16.28 -4.93
C ASN A 460 -24.57 -15.93 -3.98
N LEU A 461 -25.35 -14.89 -4.29
CA LEU A 461 -26.54 -14.50 -3.52
C LEU A 461 -27.62 -15.58 -3.49
N ARG A 462 -27.81 -16.29 -4.61
CA ARG A 462 -28.82 -17.36 -4.72
C ARG A 462 -28.46 -18.60 -3.89
N ILE A 463 -27.20 -18.94 -3.78
CA ILE A 463 -26.72 -20.05 -2.94
C ILE A 463 -26.78 -19.62 -1.46
N GLY A 464 -26.22 -18.48 -1.11
CA GLY A 464 -26.20 -17.96 0.26
C GLY A 464 -25.65 -18.97 1.26
N ALA A 465 -26.35 -19.17 2.39
CA ALA A 465 -25.97 -20.09 3.46
C ALA A 465 -26.63 -21.48 3.37
N LYS A 466 -26.95 -21.95 2.16
CA LYS A 466 -27.53 -23.30 1.97
C LYS A 466 -26.59 -24.39 2.45
N ASN A 467 -27.16 -25.56 2.80
CA ASN A 467 -26.38 -26.74 3.15
C ASN A 467 -25.57 -27.23 1.95
N PRO A 468 -24.24 -27.41 2.08
CA PRO A 468 -23.38 -27.87 0.98
C PRO A 468 -23.86 -29.18 0.34
N ALA A 469 -24.24 -30.17 1.14
CA ALA A 469 -24.75 -31.45 0.62
C ALA A 469 -25.98 -31.29 -0.27
N GLU A 470 -26.86 -30.33 0.03
CA GLU A 470 -28.09 -30.10 -0.73
C GLU A 470 -27.82 -29.30 -2.02
N TYR A 471 -27.12 -28.17 -1.90
CA TYR A 471 -26.94 -27.30 -3.07
C TYR A 471 -25.93 -27.84 -4.08
N LEU A 472 -24.87 -28.55 -3.65
CA LEU A 472 -23.94 -29.20 -4.54
C LEU A 472 -24.61 -30.35 -5.32
N GLU A 473 -25.49 -31.11 -4.67
CA GLU A 473 -26.32 -32.15 -5.31
C GLU A 473 -27.25 -31.54 -6.36
N GLU A 474 -27.90 -30.39 -6.03
CA GLU A 474 -28.76 -29.65 -6.97
C GLU A 474 -27.97 -29.19 -8.20
N ILE A 475 -26.75 -28.66 -8.00
CA ILE A 475 -25.88 -28.19 -9.10
C ILE A 475 -25.45 -29.37 -9.96
N GLU A 476 -24.92 -30.44 -9.38
CA GLU A 476 -24.43 -31.60 -10.13
C GLU A 476 -25.55 -32.29 -10.92
N THR A 477 -26.76 -32.30 -10.38
CA THR A 477 -27.93 -32.87 -11.06
C THR A 477 -28.33 -31.98 -12.26
N ARG A 478 -28.31 -30.64 -12.10
CA ARG A 478 -28.75 -29.71 -13.14
C ARG A 478 -27.67 -29.47 -14.19
N MET A 479 -26.42 -29.42 -13.80
CA MET A 479 -25.25 -29.17 -14.65
C MET A 479 -24.12 -30.15 -14.33
N PRO A 480 -24.22 -31.41 -14.80
CA PRO A 480 -23.20 -32.41 -14.52
C PRO A 480 -21.80 -31.94 -14.93
N GLY A 481 -20.86 -32.06 -14.02
CA GLY A 481 -19.46 -31.68 -14.21
C GLY A 481 -19.14 -30.20 -13.90
N ALA A 482 -20.12 -29.34 -13.63
CA ALA A 482 -19.85 -27.95 -13.28
C ALA A 482 -18.97 -27.84 -12.02
N LEU A 483 -19.21 -28.69 -11.01
CA LEU A 483 -18.41 -28.74 -9.78
C LEU A 483 -16.95 -29.11 -10.06
N ALA A 484 -16.72 -30.06 -10.97
CA ALA A 484 -15.37 -30.49 -11.35
C ALA A 484 -14.57 -29.36 -12.01
N THR A 485 -15.22 -28.42 -12.74
CA THR A 485 -14.55 -27.24 -13.32
C THR A 485 -14.03 -26.27 -12.27
N GLN A 486 -14.54 -26.34 -11.03
CA GLN A 486 -14.11 -25.56 -9.87
C GLN A 486 -13.26 -26.38 -8.88
N TRP A 487 -12.77 -27.55 -9.31
CA TRP A 487 -12.00 -28.52 -8.49
C TRP A 487 -12.71 -28.91 -7.20
N ILE A 488 -14.02 -29.01 -7.23
CA ILE A 488 -14.81 -29.53 -6.10
C ILE A 488 -14.85 -31.06 -6.20
N PRO A 489 -14.46 -31.78 -5.13
CA PRO A 489 -14.54 -33.24 -5.11
C PRO A 489 -15.97 -33.73 -5.39
N THR A 490 -16.10 -34.70 -6.27
CA THR A 490 -17.41 -35.24 -6.68
C THR A 490 -17.92 -36.36 -5.76
N ASP A 491 -17.13 -36.82 -4.80
CA ASP A 491 -17.57 -37.74 -3.76
C ASP A 491 -18.55 -37.03 -2.81
N ARG A 492 -19.81 -37.43 -2.88
CA ARG A 492 -20.92 -36.83 -2.10
C ARG A 492 -20.76 -36.98 -0.58
N ALA A 493 -20.02 -37.99 -0.13
CA ALA A 493 -19.74 -38.16 1.29
C ALA A 493 -18.95 -36.95 1.84
N LEU A 494 -18.10 -36.33 1.02
CA LEU A 494 -17.29 -35.17 1.38
C LEU A 494 -18.11 -33.88 1.47
N TRP A 495 -19.36 -33.82 1.00
CA TRP A 495 -20.19 -32.62 1.03
C TRP A 495 -20.90 -32.38 2.38
N GLN A 496 -20.78 -33.37 3.31
CA GLN A 496 -21.29 -33.24 4.68
C GLN A 496 -20.35 -32.37 5.52
N ILE A 497 -20.91 -31.54 6.41
CA ILE A 497 -20.13 -30.61 7.23
C ILE A 497 -19.16 -31.36 8.15
N GLU A 498 -19.55 -32.49 8.65
CA GLU A 498 -18.73 -33.35 9.51
C GLU A 498 -17.46 -33.86 8.80
N ASN A 499 -17.49 -33.93 7.46
CA ASN A 499 -16.38 -34.40 6.62
C ASN A 499 -15.60 -33.21 5.97
N TYR A 500 -15.80 -31.98 6.47
CA TYR A 500 -15.16 -30.79 5.92
C TYR A 500 -13.63 -30.87 5.87
N PRO A 501 -12.90 -31.40 6.88
CA PRO A 501 -11.45 -31.56 6.79
C PRO A 501 -11.01 -32.48 5.63
N ASP A 502 -11.76 -33.59 5.40
CA ASP A 502 -11.49 -34.51 4.30
C ASP A 502 -11.82 -33.87 2.93
N PHE A 503 -12.90 -33.08 2.86
CA PHE A 503 -13.20 -32.25 1.69
C PHE A 503 -12.04 -31.32 1.37
N GLN A 504 -11.52 -30.58 2.35
CA GLN A 504 -10.38 -29.68 2.15
C GLN A 504 -9.14 -30.43 1.66
N ALA A 505 -8.83 -31.59 2.25
CA ALA A 505 -7.69 -32.40 1.84
C ALA A 505 -7.83 -32.90 0.39
N ALA A 506 -9.00 -33.44 0.02
CA ALA A 506 -9.27 -33.85 -1.35
C ALA A 506 -9.20 -32.69 -2.36
N ARG A 507 -9.74 -31.54 -2.00
CA ARG A 507 -9.72 -30.37 -2.88
C ARG A 507 -8.32 -29.77 -3.04
N ARG A 508 -7.51 -29.73 -1.98
CA ARG A 508 -6.10 -29.31 -2.09
C ARG A 508 -5.31 -30.19 -3.06
N ALA A 509 -5.58 -31.50 -3.08
CA ALA A 509 -4.96 -32.40 -4.06
C ALA A 509 -5.36 -32.03 -5.50
N LEU A 510 -6.66 -31.84 -5.77
CA LEU A 510 -7.14 -31.42 -7.09
C LEU A 510 -6.57 -30.07 -7.54
N LEU A 511 -6.46 -29.10 -6.63
CA LEU A 511 -5.87 -27.79 -6.92
C LEU A 511 -4.36 -27.89 -7.18
N ALA A 512 -3.64 -28.72 -6.43
CA ALA A 512 -2.21 -28.94 -6.63
C ALA A 512 -1.94 -29.60 -8.00
N ASP A 513 -2.72 -30.60 -8.38
CA ASP A 513 -2.62 -31.27 -9.69
C ASP A 513 -2.90 -30.27 -10.81
N ALA A 514 -3.99 -29.51 -10.75
CA ALA A 514 -4.33 -28.49 -11.74
C ALA A 514 -3.26 -27.41 -11.86
N ALA A 515 -2.68 -26.98 -10.72
CA ALA A 515 -1.59 -26.01 -10.71
C ALA A 515 -0.34 -26.55 -11.39
N ASN A 516 0.06 -27.79 -11.10
CA ASN A 516 1.23 -28.42 -11.72
C ASN A 516 1.02 -28.64 -13.22
N ASP A 517 -0.15 -29.10 -13.64
CA ASP A 517 -0.49 -29.26 -15.06
C ASP A 517 -0.40 -27.94 -15.81
N PHE A 518 -0.96 -26.87 -15.24
CA PHE A 518 -0.90 -25.54 -15.83
C PHE A 518 0.54 -25.00 -15.90
N LEU A 519 1.30 -25.09 -14.81
CA LEU A 519 2.67 -24.61 -14.74
C LEU A 519 3.59 -25.41 -15.69
N GLN A 520 3.39 -26.72 -15.81
CA GLN A 520 4.10 -27.55 -16.78
C GLN A 520 3.75 -27.14 -18.22
N ALA A 521 2.48 -26.85 -18.50
CA ALA A 521 2.05 -26.38 -19.81
C ALA A 521 2.67 -25.00 -20.19
N LEU A 522 2.86 -24.10 -19.20
CA LEU A 522 3.60 -22.85 -19.42
C LEU A 522 5.09 -23.09 -19.70
N HIS A 523 5.68 -24.12 -19.10
CA HIS A 523 7.11 -24.43 -19.28
C HIS A 523 7.40 -25.11 -20.62
N ASP A 524 6.62 -26.13 -21.01
CA ASP A 524 6.95 -27.05 -22.10
C ASP A 524 5.98 -26.98 -23.30
N GLY A 525 4.79 -26.41 -23.10
CA GLY A 525 3.74 -26.46 -24.09
C GLY A 525 3.93 -25.46 -25.23
N PRO A 526 3.56 -25.83 -26.48
CA PRO A 526 3.35 -24.84 -27.52
C PRO A 526 2.16 -23.97 -27.12
N SER A 527 2.36 -22.67 -27.06
CA SER A 527 1.22 -21.77 -26.85
C SER A 527 0.35 -21.80 -28.13
N PRO A 528 -0.91 -22.22 -28.06
CA PRO A 528 -1.78 -22.30 -29.24
C PRO A 528 -2.27 -20.93 -29.71
N VAL A 529 -1.87 -19.83 -29.07
CA VAL A 529 -2.41 -18.49 -29.31
C VAL A 529 -1.33 -17.57 -29.85
N GLU A 530 -1.53 -17.05 -31.04
CA GLU A 530 -0.74 -15.93 -31.58
C GLU A 530 -0.77 -14.74 -30.62
N LEU A 531 0.40 -14.11 -30.43
CA LEU A 531 0.61 -12.97 -29.56
C LEU A 531 -0.03 -11.68 -30.09
N GLN A 532 -1.33 -11.54 -29.97
CA GLN A 532 -1.99 -10.24 -30.09
C GLN A 532 -2.22 -9.65 -28.69
N VAL A 533 -1.17 -9.09 -28.10
CA VAL A 533 -1.29 -8.35 -26.84
C VAL A 533 -1.59 -6.88 -27.19
N PRO A 534 -2.74 -6.32 -26.78
CA PRO A 534 -3.04 -4.91 -26.99
C PRO A 534 -1.97 -4.02 -26.37
N THR A 535 -1.58 -2.96 -27.06
CA THR A 535 -0.59 -1.99 -26.59
C THR A 535 -1.15 -0.99 -25.57
N ALA A 536 -2.44 -0.68 -25.67
CA ALA A 536 -3.12 0.19 -24.71
C ALA A 536 -3.75 -0.65 -23.60
N LEU A 537 -3.59 -0.21 -22.35
CA LEU A 537 -4.29 -0.83 -21.21
C LEU A 537 -5.80 -0.80 -21.44
N ALA A 538 -6.44 -1.96 -21.28
CA ALA A 538 -7.89 -2.03 -21.32
C ALA A 538 -8.47 -1.31 -20.09
N THR A 539 -9.20 -0.23 -20.32
CA THR A 539 -9.79 0.62 -19.27
C THR A 539 -11.02 0.02 -18.59
N THR A 540 -11.48 -1.15 -19.03
CA THR A 540 -12.67 -1.81 -18.48
C THR A 540 -12.33 -3.24 -18.11
N ARG A 541 -12.04 -3.47 -16.83
CA ARG A 541 -11.80 -4.81 -16.29
C ARG A 541 -12.91 -5.18 -15.32
N THR A 542 -13.24 -6.46 -15.28
CA THR A 542 -14.27 -6.98 -14.37
C THR A 542 -13.72 -6.92 -12.94
N PRO A 543 -14.28 -6.08 -12.05
CA PRO A 543 -13.77 -6.02 -10.69
C PRO A 543 -14.07 -7.33 -9.95
N VAL A 544 -13.10 -7.85 -9.24
CA VAL A 544 -13.32 -8.89 -8.24
C VAL A 544 -13.80 -8.22 -6.98
N SER A 545 -15.08 -8.38 -6.65
CA SER A 545 -15.57 -8.01 -5.34
C SER A 545 -15.47 -9.23 -4.42
N VAL A 546 -14.79 -9.07 -3.31
CA VAL A 546 -14.97 -9.99 -2.20
C VAL A 546 -16.34 -9.67 -1.61
N ALA A 547 -17.34 -10.50 -1.89
CA ALA A 547 -18.57 -10.42 -1.12
C ALA A 547 -18.26 -10.98 0.28
N GLY A 548 -17.80 -10.08 1.16
CA GLY A 548 -18.18 -10.22 2.53
C GLY A 548 -19.68 -9.89 2.55
N SER A 549 -20.53 -10.75 3.07
CA SER A 549 -21.80 -10.29 3.60
C SER A 549 -21.43 -9.21 4.61
N ASP A 550 -21.98 -8.01 4.44
CA ASP A 550 -21.76 -6.86 5.35
C ASP A 550 -22.20 -7.17 6.81
N ASP A 551 -22.73 -8.36 7.06
CA ASP A 551 -23.34 -8.76 8.33
C ASP A 551 -22.51 -9.73 9.18
N ASP A 552 -21.43 -10.34 8.67
CA ASP A 552 -20.63 -11.30 9.45
C ASP A 552 -19.20 -10.76 9.69
N GLU A 553 -19.02 -10.09 10.81
CA GLU A 553 -17.72 -9.67 11.31
C GLU A 553 -16.94 -10.90 11.79
N ASP A 554 -16.04 -11.42 10.95
CA ASP A 554 -15.20 -12.61 11.26
C ASP A 554 -14.35 -12.42 12.53
N ILE A 555 -14.11 -11.18 12.92
CA ILE A 555 -13.40 -10.81 14.15
C ILE A 555 -14.23 -9.77 14.89
N PRO A 556 -14.72 -10.09 16.08
CA PRO A 556 -15.55 -9.17 16.87
C PRO A 556 -14.86 -7.82 17.07
N GLY A 557 -15.54 -6.74 16.69
CA GLY A 557 -15.08 -5.37 16.87
C GLY A 557 -14.02 -4.90 15.87
N LEU A 558 -13.68 -5.67 14.81
CA LEU A 558 -12.68 -5.28 13.82
C LEU A 558 -13.15 -4.09 12.98
N ALA A 559 -14.37 -4.11 12.46
CA ALA A 559 -14.92 -3.00 11.67
C ALA A 559 -15.00 -1.71 12.49
N ALA A 560 -15.41 -1.80 13.75
CA ALA A 560 -15.42 -0.68 14.66
C ALA A 560 -14.00 -0.14 14.92
N LEU A 561 -13.03 -1.03 15.16
CA LEU A 561 -11.62 -0.68 15.33
C LEU A 561 -11.06 0.00 14.08
N LEU A 562 -11.34 -0.51 12.89
CA LEU A 562 -10.89 0.09 11.62
C LEU A 562 -11.46 1.49 11.41
N SER A 563 -12.74 1.70 11.78
CA SER A 563 -13.35 3.04 11.76
C SER A 563 -12.69 3.99 12.76
N GLU A 564 -12.41 3.52 13.99
CA GLU A 564 -11.69 4.29 15.01
C GLU A 564 -10.25 4.64 14.56
N LEU A 565 -9.56 3.71 13.89
CA LEU A 565 -8.22 3.94 13.34
C LEU A 565 -8.26 4.97 12.20
N ALA A 566 -9.25 4.87 11.31
CA ALA A 566 -9.43 5.83 10.22
C ALA A 566 -9.79 7.23 10.73
N GLU A 567 -10.66 7.33 11.75
CA GLU A 567 -10.98 8.60 12.42
C GLU A 567 -9.75 9.20 13.13
N ALA A 568 -8.86 8.33 13.61
CA ALA A 568 -7.61 8.70 14.25
C ALA A 568 -6.46 8.95 13.26
N ASP A 569 -6.71 8.81 11.96
CA ASP A 569 -5.74 8.94 10.87
C ASP A 569 -4.52 8.02 11.05
N LEU A 570 -4.74 6.84 11.63
CA LEU A 570 -3.74 5.78 11.70
C LEU A 570 -3.72 5.01 10.38
N ALA A 571 -2.60 4.35 10.11
CA ALA A 571 -2.42 3.61 8.87
C ALA A 571 -3.51 2.54 8.70
N ALA A 572 -4.08 2.45 7.50
CA ALA A 572 -4.99 1.37 7.17
C ALA A 572 -4.19 0.04 7.10
N PRO A 573 -4.70 -1.05 7.68
CA PRO A 573 -4.03 -2.34 7.57
C PRO A 573 -4.26 -2.99 6.20
N GLU A 574 -3.39 -3.93 5.89
CA GLU A 574 -3.67 -4.96 4.91
C GLU A 574 -4.53 -6.03 5.60
N LEU A 575 -5.75 -6.24 5.12
CA LEU A 575 -6.66 -7.25 5.68
C LEU A 575 -6.38 -8.61 5.06
N ASP A 576 -6.56 -9.67 5.87
CA ASP A 576 -6.31 -11.06 5.48
C ASP A 576 -4.97 -11.22 4.75
N SER A 577 -3.92 -10.62 5.29
CA SER A 577 -2.61 -10.53 4.64
C SER A 577 -1.62 -11.55 5.20
N GLU A 578 -0.84 -12.18 4.29
CA GLU A 578 0.23 -13.10 4.67
C GLU A 578 1.38 -12.35 5.33
N VAL A 579 1.76 -12.80 6.51
CA VAL A 579 2.94 -12.32 7.25
C VAL A 579 4.07 -13.32 7.05
N SER A 580 5.21 -12.83 6.58
CA SER A 580 6.38 -13.66 6.23
C SER A 580 7.56 -13.39 7.14
N ASP A 581 8.41 -14.40 7.35
CA ASP A 581 9.70 -14.23 8.02
C ASP A 581 10.58 -13.24 7.20
N PRO A 582 11.00 -12.11 7.78
CA PRO A 582 11.74 -11.08 7.05
C PRO A 582 13.12 -11.55 6.57
N ARG A 583 13.66 -12.65 7.10
CA ARG A 583 14.99 -13.19 6.74
C ARG A 583 14.89 -14.26 5.66
N THR A 584 13.90 -15.14 5.77
CA THR A 584 13.78 -16.30 4.87
C THR A 584 12.73 -16.11 3.79
N GLY A 585 11.79 -15.18 3.99
CA GLY A 585 10.63 -14.97 3.13
C GLY A 585 9.57 -16.08 3.23
N ALA A 586 9.74 -17.03 4.17
CA ALA A 586 8.74 -18.07 4.41
C ALA A 586 7.49 -17.46 5.03
N ALA A 587 6.31 -17.92 4.59
CA ALA A 587 5.05 -17.55 5.21
C ALA A 587 5.01 -18.06 6.65
N ILE A 588 4.61 -17.21 7.59
CA ILE A 588 4.42 -17.54 9.01
C ILE A 588 2.93 -17.79 9.26
N THR A 589 2.10 -16.81 8.96
CA THR A 589 0.65 -16.87 9.20
C THR A 589 -0.08 -15.91 8.26
N VAL A 590 -1.41 -15.97 8.25
CA VAL A 590 -2.25 -14.97 7.61
C VAL A 590 -2.94 -14.15 8.71
N ALA A 591 -2.54 -12.88 8.80
CA ALA A 591 -3.09 -11.95 9.77
C ALA A 591 -4.48 -11.46 9.34
N ALA A 592 -5.38 -11.28 10.30
CA ALA A 592 -6.66 -10.62 10.06
C ALA A 592 -6.49 -9.16 9.66
N ALA A 593 -5.51 -8.50 10.29
CA ALA A 593 -5.08 -7.16 9.91
C ALA A 593 -3.56 -7.03 10.15
N TYR A 594 -2.86 -6.49 9.19
CA TYR A 594 -1.41 -6.35 9.19
C TYR A 594 -0.99 -4.94 8.83
N TRP A 595 -0.15 -4.34 9.65
CA TRP A 595 0.46 -3.03 9.43
C TRP A 595 1.96 -3.20 9.24
N PRO A 596 2.46 -3.38 8.00
CA PRO A 596 3.87 -3.69 7.73
C PRO A 596 4.83 -2.58 8.16
N GLN A 597 4.36 -1.35 8.25
CA GLN A 597 5.14 -0.18 8.66
C GLN A 597 4.72 0.36 10.04
N GLY A 598 3.94 -0.44 10.80
CA GLY A 598 3.37 -0.01 12.08
C GLY A 598 2.13 0.88 11.92
N LEU A 599 1.50 1.21 13.04
CA LEU A 599 0.22 1.95 13.05
C LEU A 599 0.32 3.39 12.52
N HIS A 600 1.50 3.98 12.49
CA HIS A 600 1.73 5.36 12.05
C HIS A 600 2.26 5.47 10.61
N GLY A 601 2.32 4.38 9.85
CA GLY A 601 2.62 4.38 8.42
C GLY A 601 4.07 4.67 8.01
N GLU A 602 4.97 5.05 8.94
CA GLU A 602 6.39 5.29 8.68
C GLU A 602 7.27 4.71 9.79
N VAL A 603 8.15 3.78 9.45
CA VAL A 603 9.23 3.26 10.30
C VAL A 603 8.79 2.93 11.74
N GLY A 604 7.78 2.09 11.87
CA GLY A 604 7.36 1.52 13.15
C GLY A 604 7.61 0.01 13.18
N VAL A 605 7.55 -0.57 14.37
CA VAL A 605 7.52 -2.03 14.51
C VAL A 605 6.26 -2.55 13.80
N PRO A 606 6.37 -3.52 12.88
CA PRO A 606 5.21 -4.08 12.20
C PRO A 606 4.20 -4.64 13.22
N VAL A 607 2.92 -4.36 13.00
CA VAL A 607 1.82 -4.78 13.89
C VAL A 607 0.97 -5.83 13.21
N VAL A 608 0.67 -6.90 13.93
CA VAL A 608 -0.08 -8.05 13.44
C VAL A 608 -1.26 -8.32 14.38
N LEU A 609 -2.47 -8.31 13.85
CA LEU A 609 -3.66 -8.83 14.53
C LEU A 609 -3.96 -10.22 13.99
N ALA A 610 -3.67 -11.24 14.79
CA ALA A 610 -3.85 -12.64 14.41
C ALA A 610 -4.40 -13.44 15.61
N PRO A 611 -5.74 -13.56 15.74
CA PRO A 611 -6.39 -14.22 16.88
C PRO A 611 -6.04 -15.70 17.02
N ASP A 612 -5.82 -16.40 15.92
CA ASP A 612 -5.77 -17.86 15.85
C ASP A 612 -4.34 -18.41 15.63
N THR A 613 -3.30 -17.67 16.04
CA THR A 613 -1.91 -18.13 15.88
C THR A 613 -1.60 -19.34 16.75
N THR A 614 -0.93 -20.32 16.16
CA THR A 614 -0.34 -21.43 16.91
C THR A 614 0.87 -20.96 17.73
N PRO A 615 1.30 -21.70 18.78
CA PRO A 615 2.51 -21.37 19.52
C PRO A 615 3.78 -21.28 18.67
N GLN A 616 3.84 -22.05 17.58
CA GLN A 616 4.97 -22.01 16.64
C GLN A 616 4.96 -20.75 15.79
N GLU A 617 3.81 -20.36 15.27
CA GLU A 617 3.63 -19.10 14.50
C GLU A 617 3.91 -17.90 15.41
N GLN A 618 3.39 -17.90 16.65
CA GLN A 618 3.67 -16.87 17.63
C GLN A 618 5.17 -16.69 17.85
N ALA A 619 5.90 -17.78 18.08
CA ALA A 619 7.34 -17.73 18.28
C ALA A 619 8.08 -17.21 17.02
N ALA A 620 7.60 -17.57 15.83
CA ALA A 620 8.17 -17.08 14.56
C ALA A 620 7.92 -15.59 14.35
N LEU A 621 6.72 -15.11 14.67
CA LEU A 621 6.38 -13.67 14.60
C LEU A 621 7.24 -12.85 15.59
N GLU A 622 7.39 -13.31 16.83
CA GLU A 622 8.24 -12.66 17.84
C GLU A 622 9.72 -12.63 17.41
N ALA A 623 10.22 -13.74 16.82
CA ALA A 623 11.58 -13.80 16.29
C ALA A 623 11.79 -12.89 15.06
N GLY A 624 10.72 -12.50 14.38
CA GLY A 624 10.70 -11.57 13.27
C GLY A 624 10.50 -10.10 13.67
N ASP A 625 10.54 -9.79 14.97
CA ASP A 625 10.29 -8.46 15.55
C ASP A 625 8.89 -7.89 15.25
N TYR A 626 7.88 -8.76 15.07
CA TYR A 626 6.49 -8.36 14.92
C TYR A 626 5.82 -8.10 16.27
N ARG A 627 5.01 -7.06 16.35
CA ARG A 627 4.13 -6.83 17.50
C ARG A 627 2.78 -7.49 17.27
N VAL A 628 2.50 -8.56 18.01
CA VAL A 628 1.35 -9.44 17.79
C VAL A 628 0.24 -9.15 18.79
N PHE A 629 -1.01 -9.09 18.29
CA PHE A 629 -2.23 -9.00 19.07
C PHE A 629 -3.18 -10.12 18.71
N HIS A 630 -3.82 -10.72 19.73
CA HIS A 630 -4.77 -11.83 19.56
C HIS A 630 -6.23 -11.40 19.69
N SER A 631 -6.50 -10.11 19.88
CA SER A 631 -7.87 -9.57 19.87
C SER A 631 -7.86 -8.08 19.54
N THR A 632 -8.97 -7.62 18.99
CA THR A 632 -9.22 -6.19 18.73
C THR A 632 -9.14 -5.36 20.00
N ASP A 633 -9.62 -5.89 21.15
CA ASP A 633 -9.55 -5.22 22.43
C ASP A 633 -8.12 -5.07 22.97
N ALA A 634 -7.25 -6.05 22.72
CA ALA A 634 -5.84 -5.95 23.08
C ALA A 634 -5.13 -4.88 22.25
N LEU A 635 -5.39 -4.83 20.97
CA LEU A 635 -4.85 -3.82 20.07
C LEU A 635 -5.39 -2.42 20.41
N ARG A 636 -6.70 -2.29 20.68
CA ARG A 636 -7.32 -1.02 21.11
C ARG A 636 -6.67 -0.49 22.39
N ARG A 637 -6.54 -1.33 23.43
CA ARG A 637 -5.85 -0.95 24.68
C ARG A 637 -4.41 -0.50 24.45
N PHE A 638 -3.69 -1.16 23.56
CA PHE A 638 -2.34 -0.74 23.21
C PHE A 638 -2.32 0.66 22.57
N ILE A 639 -3.23 0.91 21.62
CA ILE A 639 -3.37 2.22 20.97
C ILE A 639 -3.74 3.30 21.98
N ASP A 640 -4.70 3.03 22.87
CA ASP A 640 -5.14 3.97 23.90
C ASP A 640 -4.02 4.28 24.90
N ASN A 641 -3.25 3.27 25.32
CA ASN A 641 -2.11 3.45 26.21
C ASN A 641 -0.99 4.26 25.54
N ALA A 642 -0.66 3.96 24.28
CA ALA A 642 0.32 4.72 23.52
C ALA A 642 -0.11 6.19 23.35
N ARG A 643 -1.40 6.43 23.15
CA ARG A 643 -1.98 7.79 23.12
C ARG A 643 -1.92 8.48 24.48
N ALA A 644 -2.22 7.74 25.55
CA ALA A 644 -2.15 8.26 26.91
C ALA A 644 -0.71 8.63 27.32
N GLU A 645 0.27 7.78 26.98
CA GLU A 645 1.69 8.06 27.18
C GLU A 645 2.16 9.28 26.38
N GLN A 646 1.76 9.39 25.12
CA GLN A 646 2.05 10.58 24.29
C GLN A 646 1.35 11.84 24.80
N ALA A 647 0.20 11.71 25.46
CA ALA A 647 -0.51 12.83 26.08
C ALA A 647 0.10 13.22 27.43
N ALA A 648 0.81 12.31 28.11
CA ALA A 648 1.45 12.53 29.39
C ALA A 648 2.88 13.14 29.28
N VAL A 649 3.52 13.02 28.11
CA VAL A 649 4.80 13.63 27.75
C VAL A 649 4.59 14.99 27.09
#